data_a8920786d53781066ccdb98ae25c0a4e
#
_entry.id   a8920786d53781066ccdb98ae25c0a4e
#
_cell.length_a   1.000
_cell.length_b   1.000
_cell.length_c   1.000
_cell.angle_alpha   90.00
_cell.angle_beta   90.00
_cell.angle_gamma   90.00
#
_symmetry.space_group_name_H-M   'P 1'
#
loop_
_entity.id
_entity.type
_entity.pdbx_description
1 polymer ?
#
loop_
_entity_poly.entity_id
_entity_poly.type
_entity_poly.pdbx_seq_one_letter_code
_entity_poly.pdbx_strand_id
1 'polypeptide(L)'
;AFEPSRKYKAFNTFAASYDLVNWTDWHGADLIIPSKNYDELFAHKSYVIKHDGVVYHFYCAVNNAEQRGIAIATSKPMGRSAVRFPKPETKNRRMITELNEGWKTWLIDNSQLTIDNSKGNHQSPIINCQIPHNWDDYYGYRQLTHGNLHGTTMYVKDFSLDNCPLSTVNSQLKKRYFLRFEGVGTYATIKVNGHDFGRYPVGRTTLTLDVTNALKQGTNRLEVKAEHPEMIADMPWVCGGCSSEWGFSEGSQPLGIFRPVVLEATDEIRIEPFGVHIWNDEKAANVFVETEVKNYGKTTETIEVVNKLSNADGKQVFRLVEKVTLAPGEMKVIRQQSPVENPVLWDTENPYLYKLASMIKRDTKTTDEISTPFGIRTISWPVKRNDEDGRFYLNGKPVFINGVCEYEHQFGQSHAFSREQVAARVKQIRAAGFNAFRDAHQPHHLDYQKYWDEEGVLFWTQLSAHVWYDTPEFRENFKKLLRQWVKERRNSPSVVIWGLQNESTLPREFAQECSEIIREMDPTARTMRIITTCNGGEGTDWNVIQNWSGTYGGDVTKYGKELSQKNQLLNGEYGAWRSIDLHTEPGEFEVNGVWSESRMCQLMETKIRLAEQAKDSVCGQFQWIFSSHDNPGRRQPDEAFRKIDKVGPFNYKGLVTPWEEPLDVYYMYRANYVPAAKDPMVYLVSHTWADRFEKGRRRATIEAYSNCDSVLLYNDMINDKVTYLGRKKNNGTGTHFMWENRDIRYNVLRAVGYYKGKPVAEDIIVLNGLEQAPHFDVLYQNAKPVLKGEDGYNYLYRINCGGDDYTDSFGQLWMQDNTHYSRSWAANFKELNPYLASQRTTNDPIRGSRDWKLFQHFRFGRHQLEYNFPVADGTYRIELYFTEPWHGTGGSASTDCEGLRIFDVAVNDSVVLDDLDIWAESGHDGVCKKVVYATVKGGVLKIHFPEVKAGQGLISGIAIASVDSNLQPTVFPASDWSWE
;
A
#
# COMPACT_ATOMS: atom_id res chain seq x y z
N ALA A 1 2.70 -25.24 -31.04
CA ALA A 1 3.91 -25.17 -31.85
C ALA A 1 5.13 -25.03 -30.95
N PHE A 2 6.27 -25.54 -31.36
CA PHE A 2 7.56 -25.42 -30.67
C PHE A 2 8.56 -24.81 -31.65
N GLU A 3 9.10 -23.63 -31.28
CA GLU A 3 10.07 -22.88 -32.04
C GLU A 3 11.32 -22.65 -31.20
N PRO A 4 12.45 -23.32 -31.46
CA PRO A 4 13.65 -23.23 -30.61
C PRO A 4 14.27 -21.83 -30.52
N SER A 5 14.05 -21.00 -31.55
CA SER A 5 14.56 -19.61 -31.57
C SER A 5 13.80 -18.66 -30.66
N ARG A 6 12.63 -19.06 -30.16
CA ARG A 6 11.79 -18.28 -29.29
C ARG A 6 12.18 -18.42 -27.81
N LYS A 7 11.91 -17.43 -27.00
CA LYS A 7 12.21 -17.46 -25.57
C LYS A 7 11.35 -18.47 -24.80
N TYR A 8 10.16 -18.80 -25.31
CA TYR A 8 9.20 -19.73 -24.73
C TYR A 8 9.22 -21.07 -25.48
N LYS A 9 8.88 -22.16 -24.80
CA LYS A 9 9.00 -23.51 -25.34
C LYS A 9 7.80 -23.96 -26.18
N ALA A 10 6.59 -23.42 -25.90
CA ALA A 10 5.39 -23.74 -26.68
C ALA A 10 4.37 -22.60 -26.65
N PHE A 11 3.67 -22.38 -27.74
CA PHE A 11 2.72 -21.29 -27.96
C PHE A 11 1.62 -21.71 -28.91
N ASN A 12 0.57 -20.90 -29.09
CA ASN A 12 -0.51 -21.12 -30.04
C ASN A 12 -0.45 -20.10 -31.19
N THR A 13 -0.63 -20.60 -32.39
CA THR A 13 -0.74 -19.80 -33.60
C THR A 13 -1.80 -20.41 -34.54
N PHE A 14 -1.97 -19.86 -35.73
CA PHE A 14 -2.92 -20.34 -36.72
C PHE A 14 -2.25 -20.93 -37.96
N ALA A 15 -2.96 -21.87 -38.60
CA ALA A 15 -2.86 -22.11 -40.02
C ALA A 15 -4.29 -22.20 -40.60
N ALA A 16 -4.50 -21.75 -41.81
CA ALA A 16 -5.81 -21.71 -42.43
C ALA A 16 -5.80 -22.54 -43.72
N SER A 17 -6.91 -23.25 -44.02
CA SER A 17 -7.11 -24.02 -45.24
C SER A 17 -8.56 -23.89 -45.68
N TYR A 18 -8.77 -23.83 -47.00
CA TYR A 18 -10.11 -23.88 -47.60
C TYR A 18 -10.49 -25.32 -48.04
N ASP A 19 -9.51 -26.20 -48.18
CA ASP A 19 -9.71 -27.54 -48.75
C ASP A 19 -9.21 -28.66 -47.83
N LEU A 20 -8.69 -28.30 -46.64
CA LEU A 20 -8.07 -29.20 -45.64
C LEU A 20 -6.84 -29.98 -46.16
N VAL A 21 -6.32 -29.60 -47.35
CA VAL A 21 -5.13 -30.18 -47.98
C VAL A 21 -4.02 -29.15 -48.08
N ASN A 22 -4.33 -27.94 -48.53
CA ASN A 22 -3.39 -26.83 -48.65
C ASN A 22 -3.57 -25.89 -47.49
N TRP A 23 -2.51 -25.71 -46.70
CA TRP A 23 -2.51 -24.89 -45.49
C TRP A 23 -1.65 -23.64 -45.64
N THR A 24 -2.15 -22.53 -45.22
CA THR A 24 -1.43 -21.25 -45.16
C THR A 24 -1.13 -20.91 -43.69
N ASP A 25 0.13 -20.73 -43.41
CA ASP A 25 0.57 -20.35 -42.09
C ASP A 25 0.24 -18.88 -41.81
N TRP A 26 -0.06 -18.58 -40.55
CA TRP A 26 -0.25 -17.23 -40.08
C TRP A 26 1.09 -16.50 -39.96
N HIS A 27 1.22 -15.37 -40.66
CA HIS A 27 2.44 -14.56 -40.65
C HIS A 27 2.37 -13.34 -39.68
N GLY A 28 1.30 -13.21 -38.91
CA GLY A 28 1.13 -12.18 -37.88
C GLY A 28 1.76 -12.57 -36.54
N ALA A 29 1.41 -11.84 -35.47
CA ALA A 29 1.79 -12.19 -34.11
C ALA A 29 1.18 -13.51 -33.69
N ASP A 30 1.88 -14.29 -32.87
CA ASP A 30 1.35 -15.52 -32.30
C ASP A 30 0.10 -15.22 -31.49
N LEU A 31 -0.88 -16.12 -31.49
CA LEU A 31 -2.18 -15.89 -30.88
C LEU A 31 -2.09 -15.86 -29.36
N ILE A 32 -1.44 -16.85 -28.76
CA ILE A 32 -1.19 -16.94 -27.32
C ILE A 32 0.25 -17.40 -27.11
N ILE A 33 1.01 -16.60 -26.39
CA ILE A 33 2.39 -16.89 -25.99
C ILE A 33 2.47 -16.94 -24.47
N PRO A 34 3.46 -17.63 -23.88
CA PRO A 34 3.80 -17.49 -22.49
C PRO A 34 4.01 -16.02 -22.13
N SER A 35 3.20 -15.48 -21.25
CA SER A 35 3.17 -14.04 -20.93
C SER A 35 2.86 -13.72 -19.47
N LYS A 36 2.47 -14.74 -18.70
CA LYS A 36 2.07 -14.61 -17.30
C LYS A 36 2.84 -15.59 -16.43
N ASN A 37 2.88 -15.33 -15.14
CA ASN A 37 3.52 -16.22 -14.16
C ASN A 37 2.98 -17.65 -14.13
N TYR A 38 1.79 -17.87 -14.64
CA TYR A 38 1.18 -19.19 -14.71
C TYR A 38 1.44 -19.95 -16.01
N ASP A 39 1.95 -19.29 -17.07
CA ASP A 39 2.22 -19.91 -18.37
C ASP A 39 3.66 -19.73 -18.89
N GLU A 40 4.59 -19.30 -18.04
CA GLU A 40 5.98 -18.93 -18.39
C GLU A 40 6.72 -19.99 -19.19
N LEU A 41 6.41 -21.27 -18.98
CA LEU A 41 7.07 -22.38 -19.65
C LEU A 41 6.34 -22.83 -20.91
N PHE A 42 5.00 -22.99 -20.84
CA PHE A 42 4.18 -23.42 -21.95
C PHE A 42 2.80 -22.77 -21.95
N ALA A 43 2.36 -22.32 -23.13
CA ALA A 43 0.98 -21.99 -23.45
C ALA A 43 0.58 -22.86 -24.65
N HIS A 44 -0.02 -24.07 -24.44
CA HIS A 44 -0.22 -25.06 -25.47
C HIS A 44 -1.53 -25.84 -25.32
N LYS A 45 -1.78 -26.81 -26.22
CA LYS A 45 -2.97 -27.71 -26.20
C LYS A 45 -4.28 -26.94 -26.14
N SER A 46 -4.55 -26.19 -27.20
CA SER A 46 -5.70 -25.30 -27.26
C SER A 46 -7.02 -26.02 -27.61
N TYR A 47 -8.09 -25.47 -27.06
CA TYR A 47 -9.46 -25.74 -27.46
C TYR A 47 -10.24 -24.42 -27.55
N VAL A 48 -10.92 -24.20 -28.68
CA VAL A 48 -11.57 -22.93 -28.99
C VAL A 48 -13.07 -23.11 -29.16
N ILE A 49 -13.87 -22.34 -28.47
CA ILE A 49 -15.32 -22.24 -28.66
C ILE A 49 -15.75 -20.80 -28.86
N LYS A 50 -16.87 -20.59 -29.54
CA LYS A 50 -17.52 -19.29 -29.65
C LYS A 50 -18.90 -19.35 -29.01
N HIS A 51 -19.18 -18.46 -28.09
CA HIS A 51 -20.46 -18.35 -27.41
C HIS A 51 -20.81 -16.86 -27.23
N ASP A 52 -22.02 -16.47 -27.55
CA ASP A 52 -22.55 -15.09 -27.45
C ASP A 52 -21.63 -14.00 -28.04
N GLY A 53 -21.04 -14.33 -29.21
CA GLY A 53 -20.16 -13.40 -29.92
C GLY A 53 -18.78 -13.22 -29.31
N VAL A 54 -18.44 -14.00 -28.27
CA VAL A 54 -17.12 -14.08 -27.65
C VAL A 54 -16.44 -15.36 -28.04
N VAL A 55 -15.17 -15.30 -28.41
CA VAL A 55 -14.31 -16.47 -28.62
C VAL A 55 -13.60 -16.78 -27.32
N TYR A 56 -13.72 -17.98 -26.83
CA TYR A 56 -13.05 -18.52 -25.65
C TYR A 56 -11.99 -19.51 -26.12
N HIS A 57 -10.74 -19.20 -25.83
CA HIS A 57 -9.59 -20.03 -26.17
C HIS A 57 -9.00 -20.65 -24.92
N PHE A 58 -9.36 -21.87 -24.62
CA PHE A 58 -8.80 -22.63 -23.50
C PHE A 58 -7.44 -23.20 -23.88
N TYR A 59 -6.47 -23.11 -23.00
CA TYR A 59 -5.15 -23.69 -23.24
C TYR A 59 -4.53 -24.26 -21.96
N CYS A 60 -3.62 -25.21 -22.10
CA CYS A 60 -2.84 -25.71 -20.99
C CYS A 60 -1.71 -24.71 -20.71
N ALA A 61 -1.76 -24.09 -19.55
CA ALA A 61 -0.74 -23.22 -19.03
C ALA A 61 0.21 -23.99 -18.10
N VAL A 62 1.51 -23.76 -18.23
CA VAL A 62 2.53 -24.39 -17.38
C VAL A 62 3.55 -23.35 -16.96
N ASN A 63 3.76 -23.21 -15.67
CA ASN A 63 4.76 -22.29 -15.11
C ASN A 63 6.14 -22.94 -14.96
N ASN A 64 7.13 -22.16 -14.53
CA ASN A 64 8.50 -22.62 -14.33
C ASN A 64 8.65 -23.70 -13.23
N ALA A 65 7.67 -23.83 -12.35
CA ALA A 65 7.61 -24.91 -11.35
C ALA A 65 6.95 -26.19 -11.88
N GLU A 66 6.68 -26.26 -13.20
CA GLU A 66 6.00 -27.37 -13.89
C GLU A 66 4.57 -27.63 -13.39
N GLN A 67 3.96 -26.69 -12.69
CA GLN A 67 2.55 -26.75 -12.35
C GLN A 67 1.71 -26.52 -13.60
N ARG A 68 0.59 -27.24 -13.70
CA ARG A 68 -0.27 -27.23 -14.88
C ARG A 68 -1.68 -26.81 -14.50
N GLY A 69 -2.26 -25.95 -15.33
CA GLY A 69 -3.64 -25.52 -15.22
C GLY A 69 -4.26 -25.31 -16.60
N ILE A 70 -5.56 -25.05 -16.62
CA ILE A 70 -6.26 -24.59 -17.82
C ILE A 70 -6.45 -23.09 -17.69
N ALA A 71 -5.86 -22.36 -18.63
CA ALA A 71 -6.07 -20.91 -18.74
C ALA A 71 -7.02 -20.61 -19.89
N ILE A 72 -7.57 -19.41 -19.90
CA ILE A 72 -8.50 -18.95 -20.91
C ILE A 72 -8.07 -17.58 -21.44
N ALA A 73 -8.10 -17.42 -22.75
CA ALA A 73 -8.02 -16.12 -23.40
C ALA A 73 -9.35 -15.85 -24.12
N THR A 74 -9.79 -14.61 -24.12
CA THR A 74 -11.08 -14.23 -24.70
C THR A 74 -10.94 -13.12 -25.71
N SER A 75 -11.79 -13.10 -26.74
CA SER A 75 -11.80 -12.05 -27.78
C SER A 75 -12.42 -10.72 -27.32
N LYS A 76 -13.00 -10.69 -26.13
CA LYS A 76 -13.50 -9.48 -25.46
C LYS A 76 -12.98 -9.48 -24.03
N PRO A 77 -12.75 -8.32 -23.41
CA PRO A 77 -12.43 -8.27 -21.98
C PRO A 77 -13.55 -8.92 -21.15
N MET A 78 -13.19 -9.89 -20.33
CA MET A 78 -14.11 -10.65 -19.47
C MET A 78 -13.80 -10.43 -17.97
N GLY A 79 -13.04 -9.39 -17.63
CA GLY A 79 -12.48 -9.23 -16.30
C GLY A 79 -11.31 -10.18 -16.04
N ARG A 80 -10.65 -10.00 -14.90
CA ARG A 80 -9.59 -10.93 -14.48
C ARG A 80 -10.20 -12.16 -13.83
N SER A 81 -10.10 -13.32 -14.47
CA SER A 81 -10.16 -14.57 -13.74
C SER A 81 -8.77 -14.82 -13.14
N ALA A 82 -8.65 -14.78 -11.83
CA ALA A 82 -7.44 -15.28 -11.19
C ALA A 82 -7.32 -16.78 -11.47
N VAL A 83 -6.42 -17.18 -12.35
CA VAL A 83 -6.00 -18.57 -12.44
C VAL A 83 -5.26 -18.88 -11.15
N ARG A 84 -5.97 -19.43 -10.17
CA ARG A 84 -5.36 -19.99 -8.98
C ARG A 84 -4.88 -21.39 -9.36
N PHE A 85 -3.59 -21.54 -9.59
CA PHE A 85 -3.02 -22.86 -9.47
C PHE A 85 -3.31 -23.37 -8.05
N PRO A 86 -3.73 -24.64 -7.88
CA PRO A 86 -3.59 -25.24 -6.57
C PRO A 86 -2.15 -24.97 -6.14
N LYS A 87 -1.98 -24.32 -5.00
CA LYS A 87 -0.64 -24.16 -4.41
C LYS A 87 0.03 -25.52 -4.58
N PRO A 88 1.30 -25.59 -5.10
CA PRO A 88 1.91 -26.89 -5.22
C PRO A 88 1.63 -27.60 -3.92
N GLU A 89 1.25 -28.89 -4.00
CA GLU A 89 1.43 -29.74 -2.84
C GLU A 89 2.92 -29.71 -2.56
N THR A 90 3.37 -28.59 -2.02
CA THR A 90 4.55 -28.60 -1.22
C THR A 90 4.19 -29.68 -0.23
N LYS A 91 4.98 -30.72 -0.19
CA LYS A 91 4.99 -31.67 0.92
C LYS A 91 5.39 -30.87 2.16
N ASN A 92 4.78 -29.70 2.32
CA ASN A 92 4.95 -28.76 3.43
C ASN A 92 4.32 -29.43 4.63
N ARG A 93 5.17 -29.91 5.44
CA ARG A 93 4.85 -30.60 6.67
C ARG A 93 4.43 -29.63 7.76
N ARG A 94 4.71 -28.33 7.54
CA ARG A 94 4.12 -27.19 8.19
C ARG A 94 3.00 -26.65 7.31
N MET A 95 1.78 -26.61 7.85
CA MET A 95 0.65 -25.99 7.17
C MET A 95 0.32 -24.68 7.84
N ILE A 96 0.05 -23.67 7.01
CA ILE A 96 -0.37 -22.34 7.42
C ILE A 96 -1.75 -22.12 6.83
N THR A 97 -2.75 -21.95 7.69
CA THR A 97 -4.12 -21.63 7.31
C THR A 97 -4.43 -20.22 7.79
N GLU A 98 -4.78 -19.34 6.86
CA GLU A 98 -5.23 -18.00 7.19
C GLU A 98 -6.63 -18.06 7.78
N LEU A 99 -6.83 -17.39 8.91
CA LEU A 99 -8.11 -17.28 9.60
C LEU A 99 -8.72 -15.89 9.45
N ASN A 100 -8.52 -15.23 8.30
CA ASN A 100 -8.86 -13.83 8.12
C ASN A 100 -10.33 -13.58 7.78
N GLU A 101 -11.04 -14.56 7.21
CA GLU A 101 -12.43 -14.41 6.79
C GLU A 101 -13.42 -14.86 7.85
N GLY A 102 -14.68 -14.38 7.76
CA GLY A 102 -15.83 -14.92 8.53
C GLY A 102 -15.79 -14.63 10.02
N TRP A 103 -15.25 -13.50 10.42
CA TRP A 103 -15.30 -13.03 11.81
C TRP A 103 -16.60 -12.28 12.10
N LYS A 104 -16.99 -12.31 13.38
CA LYS A 104 -18.01 -11.44 13.96
C LYS A 104 -17.38 -10.58 15.02
N THR A 105 -17.73 -9.30 15.06
CA THR A 105 -17.20 -8.36 16.05
C THR A 105 -18.25 -7.39 16.57
N TRP A 106 -18.05 -6.88 17.78
CA TRP A 106 -18.86 -5.85 18.42
C TRP A 106 -18.06 -5.13 19.50
N LEU A 107 -18.45 -3.88 19.79
CA LEU A 107 -17.90 -3.11 20.90
C LEU A 107 -18.63 -3.50 22.21
N ILE A 108 -17.88 -3.79 23.27
CA ILE A 108 -18.43 -4.22 24.55
C ILE A 108 -18.84 -3.01 25.40
N ASP A 109 -18.01 -1.96 25.40
CA ASP A 109 -18.24 -0.76 26.17
C ASP A 109 -17.77 0.44 25.36
N ASN A 110 -18.70 1.33 24.99
CA ASN A 110 -18.34 2.53 24.26
C ASN A 110 -19.34 3.66 24.45
N SER A 111 -19.05 4.53 25.43
CA SER A 111 -19.75 5.79 25.63
C SER A 111 -19.48 6.82 24.51
N GLN A 112 -18.44 6.60 23.68
CA GLN A 112 -18.01 7.55 22.64
C GLN A 112 -18.76 7.42 21.30
N LEU A 113 -19.35 6.25 21.01
CA LEU A 113 -20.07 6.00 19.75
C LEU A 113 -21.61 6.13 19.85
N THR A 114 -22.17 6.34 21.01
CA THR A 114 -23.62 6.51 21.19
C THR A 114 -23.99 7.99 21.11
N ILE A 115 -24.45 8.43 19.96
CA ILE A 115 -25.14 9.73 19.79
C ILE A 115 -26.58 9.68 20.37
N ASP A 116 -27.13 8.49 20.64
CA ASP A 116 -28.49 8.32 21.18
C ASP A 116 -28.48 7.74 22.59
N ASN A 117 -28.54 8.64 23.57
CA ASN A 117 -28.58 8.33 25.01
C ASN A 117 -29.90 7.72 25.51
N SER A 118 -30.83 7.30 24.65
CA SER A 118 -32.20 6.92 25.05
C SER A 118 -32.45 5.43 25.29
N LYS A 119 -31.48 4.55 25.03
CA LYS A 119 -31.64 3.10 25.25
C LYS A 119 -30.47 2.49 26.01
N GLY A 120 -30.66 2.23 27.27
CA GLY A 120 -29.65 1.74 28.22
C GLY A 120 -29.12 0.30 27.98
N ASN A 121 -28.72 -0.05 26.79
CA ASN A 121 -27.99 -1.28 26.49
C ASN A 121 -26.76 -0.93 25.63
N HIS A 122 -25.60 -0.90 26.24
CA HIS A 122 -24.34 -0.37 25.68
C HIS A 122 -23.57 -1.32 24.74
N GLN A 123 -24.19 -2.33 24.16
CA GLN A 123 -23.56 -3.19 23.15
C GLN A 123 -23.86 -2.68 21.74
N SER A 124 -22.80 -2.47 20.94
CA SER A 124 -22.96 -2.20 19.52
C SER A 124 -23.58 -3.39 18.78
N PRO A 125 -24.20 -3.19 17.63
CA PRO A 125 -24.67 -4.31 16.82
C PRO A 125 -23.49 -5.23 16.45
N ILE A 126 -23.76 -6.53 16.36
CA ILE A 126 -22.77 -7.50 15.86
C ILE A 126 -22.65 -7.30 14.35
N ILE A 127 -21.44 -7.07 13.90
CA ILE A 127 -21.12 -6.97 12.47
C ILE A 127 -20.27 -8.17 12.03
N ASN A 128 -20.40 -8.55 10.76
CA ASN A 128 -19.47 -9.47 10.11
C ASN A 128 -18.28 -8.65 9.57
N CYS A 129 -17.08 -9.17 9.74
CA CYS A 129 -15.89 -8.53 9.22
C CYS A 129 -14.86 -9.54 8.71
N GLN A 130 -13.91 -9.03 7.93
CA GLN A 130 -12.68 -9.72 7.58
C GLN A 130 -11.52 -9.12 8.36
N ILE A 131 -10.44 -9.87 8.53
CA ILE A 131 -9.19 -9.40 9.13
C ILE A 131 -8.19 -9.15 7.97
N PRO A 132 -7.46 -8.03 7.96
CA PRO A 132 -7.33 -6.97 8.99
C PRO A 132 -8.59 -6.11 9.20
N HIS A 133 -8.90 -5.77 10.45
CA HIS A 133 -10.05 -4.93 10.81
C HIS A 133 -9.70 -3.98 11.96
N ASN A 134 -10.19 -2.75 11.88
CA ASN A 134 -10.02 -1.74 12.90
C ASN A 134 -11.33 -0.99 13.12
N TRP A 135 -11.77 -0.87 14.37
CA TRP A 135 -12.95 -0.11 14.73
C TRP A 135 -12.76 1.41 14.62
N ASP A 136 -11.51 1.87 14.62
CA ASP A 136 -11.12 3.28 14.48
C ASP A 136 -10.86 3.67 13.01
N ASP A 137 -11.57 3.09 12.07
CA ASP A 137 -11.33 3.28 10.63
C ASP A 137 -11.70 4.69 10.13
N TYR A 138 -12.83 5.24 10.63
CA TYR A 138 -13.33 6.58 10.28
C TYR A 138 -13.52 7.52 11.48
N TYR A 139 -12.99 7.19 12.64
CA TYR A 139 -13.35 7.91 13.87
C TYR A 139 -13.05 9.40 13.82
N GLY A 140 -11.84 9.80 13.48
CA GLY A 140 -11.44 11.20 13.38
C GLY A 140 -12.24 11.96 12.32
N TYR A 141 -12.56 11.32 11.21
CA TYR A 141 -13.35 11.92 10.13
C TYR A 141 -14.80 12.18 10.55
N ARG A 142 -15.42 11.24 11.27
CA ARG A 142 -16.81 11.38 11.75
C ARG A 142 -16.96 12.50 12.74
N GLN A 143 -16.00 12.63 13.65
CA GLN A 143 -16.09 13.58 14.77
C GLN A 143 -15.73 15.01 14.38
N LEU A 144 -14.97 15.22 13.30
CA LEU A 144 -14.30 16.50 12.99
C LEU A 144 -13.51 17.06 14.18
N THR A 145 -13.14 16.19 15.10
CA THR A 145 -12.38 16.51 16.30
C THR A 145 -11.24 15.53 16.43
N HIS A 146 -10.21 15.94 17.13
CA HIS A 146 -9.12 15.04 17.47
C HIS A 146 -9.56 14.04 18.54
N GLY A 147 -9.01 12.85 18.48
CA GLY A 147 -9.22 11.77 19.45
C GLY A 147 -9.02 10.39 18.86
N ASN A 148 -8.63 9.45 19.72
CA ASN A 148 -8.63 8.02 19.41
C ASN A 148 -9.93 7.37 19.86
N LEU A 149 -10.29 6.27 19.24
CA LEU A 149 -11.35 5.40 19.74
C LEU A 149 -10.77 4.50 20.84
N HIS A 150 -11.15 4.77 22.08
CA HIS A 150 -10.81 3.95 23.23
C HIS A 150 -11.95 2.95 23.54
N GLY A 151 -11.61 1.80 24.09
CA GLY A 151 -12.62 0.83 24.50
C GLY A 151 -12.17 -0.61 24.40
N THR A 152 -13.17 -1.47 24.36
CA THR A 152 -13.00 -2.92 24.29
C THR A 152 -13.89 -3.48 23.21
N THR A 153 -13.32 -4.33 22.36
CA THR A 153 -14.06 -5.03 21.32
C THR A 153 -13.89 -6.53 21.42
N MET A 154 -14.92 -7.28 21.03
CA MET A 154 -14.91 -8.73 20.95
C MET A 154 -14.88 -9.16 19.49
N TYR A 155 -14.01 -10.10 19.18
CA TYR A 155 -13.96 -10.81 17.91
C TYR A 155 -14.21 -12.29 18.14
N VAL A 156 -15.06 -12.90 17.31
CA VAL A 156 -15.39 -14.31 17.38
C VAL A 156 -15.33 -14.94 15.99
N LYS A 157 -14.67 -16.10 15.93
CA LYS A 157 -14.60 -16.90 14.71
C LYS A 157 -14.81 -18.37 15.02
N ASP A 158 -15.71 -18.99 14.28
CA ASP A 158 -15.83 -20.44 14.23
C ASP A 158 -15.02 -20.98 13.04
N PHE A 159 -14.19 -22.01 13.25
CA PHE A 159 -13.37 -22.64 12.22
C PHE A 159 -13.35 -24.16 12.41
N SER A 160 -13.19 -24.92 11.31
CA SER A 160 -13.09 -26.39 11.36
C SER A 160 -11.69 -26.85 11.04
N LEU A 161 -11.23 -27.88 11.78
CA LEU A 161 -10.01 -28.60 11.45
C LEU A 161 -10.23 -29.64 10.32
N ASP A 162 -11.49 -29.99 10.01
CA ASP A 162 -11.82 -30.99 8.97
C ASP A 162 -11.43 -30.51 7.57
N ASN A 163 -11.42 -29.21 7.35
CA ASN A 163 -10.93 -28.57 6.13
C ASN A 163 -9.40 -28.36 6.12
N CYS A 164 -8.73 -28.72 7.21
CA CYS A 164 -7.28 -28.71 7.25
C CYS A 164 -6.79 -29.97 6.50
N PRO A 165 -6.09 -29.84 5.33
CA PRO A 165 -5.66 -30.99 4.49
C PRO A 165 -4.84 -32.06 5.24
N LEU A 166 -4.50 -31.79 6.50
CA LEU A 166 -3.77 -32.71 7.38
C LEU A 166 -4.68 -33.71 8.12
N SER A 167 -6.00 -33.56 8.09
CA SER A 167 -6.91 -34.52 8.74
C SER A 167 -6.95 -35.89 8.01
N THR A 168 -6.56 -35.92 6.72
CA THR A 168 -6.66 -37.09 5.86
C THR A 168 -5.34 -37.83 5.58
N VAL A 169 -4.18 -37.28 6.00
CA VAL A 169 -2.89 -37.90 5.72
C VAL A 169 -2.23 -38.47 6.98
N ASN A 170 -2.38 -39.77 7.16
CA ASN A 170 -1.65 -40.66 8.11
C ASN A 170 -1.69 -40.28 9.61
N SER A 171 -2.39 -41.09 10.36
CA SER A 171 -2.52 -41.10 11.83
C SER A 171 -1.23 -41.31 12.62
N GLN A 172 -0.05 -41.26 11.97
CA GLN A 172 1.26 -41.48 12.58
C GLN A 172 2.05 -40.21 12.94
N LEU A 173 1.58 -39.00 12.50
CA LEU A 173 2.22 -37.75 12.87
C LEU A 173 1.44 -37.13 14.04
N LYS A 174 2.09 -36.97 15.15
CA LYS A 174 1.58 -36.23 16.30
C LYS A 174 1.69 -34.75 15.99
N LYS A 175 0.54 -34.09 15.73
CA LYS A 175 0.49 -32.70 15.28
C LYS A 175 0.38 -31.73 16.44
N ARG A 176 1.01 -30.56 16.29
CA ARG A 176 0.86 -29.41 17.16
C ARG A 176 0.26 -28.27 16.37
N TYR A 177 -0.58 -27.47 17.03
CA TYR A 177 -1.28 -26.35 16.44
C TYR A 177 -0.98 -25.06 17.18
N PHE A 178 -0.61 -24.02 16.39
CA PHE A 178 -0.23 -22.73 16.93
C PHE A 178 -1.07 -21.64 16.27
N LEU A 179 -1.65 -20.75 17.06
CA LEU A 179 -2.25 -19.52 16.59
C LEU A 179 -1.20 -18.42 16.62
N ARG A 180 -1.00 -17.75 15.47
CA ARG A 180 -0.16 -16.56 15.36
C ARG A 180 -1.02 -15.35 15.00
N PHE A 181 -0.94 -14.32 15.82
CA PHE A 181 -1.49 -12.99 15.60
C PHE A 181 -0.35 -12.06 15.21
N GLU A 182 -0.49 -11.30 14.12
CA GLU A 182 0.55 -10.37 13.66
C GLU A 182 0.40 -8.96 14.22
N GLY A 183 -0.79 -8.62 14.74
CA GLY A 183 -1.06 -7.38 15.46
C GLY A 183 -2.49 -7.31 15.98
N VAL A 184 -2.62 -6.95 17.26
CA VAL A 184 -3.88 -6.68 17.92
C VAL A 184 -3.73 -5.44 18.78
N GLY A 185 -4.55 -4.46 18.56
CA GLY A 185 -4.40 -3.18 19.25
C GLY A 185 -5.34 -3.03 20.44
N THR A 186 -4.75 -2.93 21.65
CA THR A 186 -3.35 -2.93 22.08
C THR A 186 -3.04 -4.13 22.95
N TYR A 187 -4.03 -4.59 23.71
CA TYR A 187 -3.96 -5.82 24.50
C TYR A 187 -4.94 -6.84 23.94
N ALA A 188 -4.51 -8.10 23.92
CA ALA A 188 -5.32 -9.21 23.46
C ALA A 188 -5.57 -10.23 24.58
N THR A 189 -6.84 -10.54 24.90
CA THR A 189 -7.21 -11.72 25.70
C THR A 189 -7.77 -12.76 24.76
N ILE A 190 -7.18 -13.97 24.76
CA ILE A 190 -7.46 -15.00 23.76
C ILE A 190 -8.05 -16.23 24.42
N LYS A 191 -9.16 -16.74 23.88
CA LYS A 191 -9.79 -17.99 24.28
C LYS A 191 -10.05 -18.89 23.08
N VAL A 192 -9.82 -20.19 23.28
CA VAL A 192 -10.14 -21.23 22.29
C VAL A 192 -11.01 -22.29 22.97
N ASN A 193 -12.23 -22.50 22.46
CA ASN A 193 -13.21 -23.43 23.05
C ASN A 193 -13.43 -23.21 24.56
N GLY A 194 -13.40 -21.95 25.01
CA GLY A 194 -13.55 -21.58 26.42
C GLY A 194 -12.25 -21.69 27.27
N HIS A 195 -11.17 -22.27 26.74
CA HIS A 195 -9.86 -22.28 27.40
C HIS A 195 -9.20 -20.90 27.29
N ASP A 196 -8.88 -20.29 28.43
CA ASP A 196 -8.30 -18.96 28.52
C ASP A 196 -6.77 -19.02 28.44
N PHE A 197 -6.18 -18.38 27.44
CA PHE A 197 -4.73 -18.29 27.25
C PHE A 197 -4.12 -17.07 27.94
N GLY A 198 -4.95 -16.16 28.49
CA GLY A 198 -4.49 -14.96 29.17
C GLY A 198 -4.55 -13.69 28.33
N ARG A 199 -4.12 -12.60 28.95
CA ARG A 199 -4.05 -11.26 28.37
C ARG A 199 -2.61 -10.88 28.01
N TYR A 200 -2.38 -10.47 26.79
CA TYR A 200 -1.05 -10.16 26.25
C TYR A 200 -0.95 -8.72 25.78
N PRO A 201 0.14 -8.02 26.11
CA PRO A 201 0.52 -6.76 25.46
C PRO A 201 1.11 -7.07 24.08
N VAL A 202 0.30 -7.12 23.04
CA VAL A 202 0.71 -7.50 21.67
C VAL A 202 1.09 -6.26 20.85
N GLY A 203 0.15 -5.35 20.71
CA GLY A 203 0.33 -4.17 19.90
C GLY A 203 0.69 -4.51 18.46
N ARG A 204 1.90 -4.13 18.03
CA ARG A 204 2.39 -4.19 16.66
C ARG A 204 3.46 -5.25 16.40
N THR A 205 3.63 -6.19 17.31
CA THR A 205 4.49 -7.38 17.15
C THR A 205 3.67 -8.65 17.14
N THR A 206 4.27 -9.76 16.68
CA THR A 206 3.57 -11.04 16.60
C THR A 206 3.45 -11.72 17.98
N LEU A 207 2.33 -12.44 18.16
CA LEU A 207 2.10 -13.35 19.27
C LEU A 207 1.81 -14.74 18.73
N THR A 208 2.53 -15.76 19.20
CA THR A 208 2.27 -17.16 18.85
C THR A 208 1.91 -17.96 20.08
N LEU A 209 0.78 -18.68 20.06
CA LEU A 209 0.26 -19.49 21.16
C LEU A 209 0.10 -20.95 20.74
N ASP A 210 0.58 -21.87 21.55
CA ASP A 210 0.30 -23.31 21.37
C ASP A 210 -1.12 -23.62 21.86
N VAL A 211 -2.02 -23.85 20.92
CA VAL A 211 -3.43 -24.10 21.19
C VAL A 211 -3.82 -25.59 21.08
N THR A 212 -2.84 -26.47 20.89
CA THR A 212 -3.05 -27.90 20.62
C THR A 212 -4.04 -28.56 21.58
N ASN A 213 -3.89 -28.30 22.88
CA ASN A 213 -4.71 -28.95 23.90
C ASN A 213 -6.14 -28.37 24.05
N ALA A 214 -6.36 -27.20 23.49
CA ALA A 214 -7.65 -26.52 23.49
C ALA A 214 -8.52 -26.86 22.26
N LEU A 215 -7.90 -27.41 21.22
CA LEU A 215 -8.57 -27.74 19.96
C LEU A 215 -9.26 -29.10 20.05
N LYS A 216 -10.36 -29.22 19.32
CA LYS A 216 -11.12 -30.47 19.14
C LYS A 216 -11.37 -30.74 17.66
N GLN A 217 -11.69 -31.99 17.32
CA GLN A 217 -12.11 -32.34 15.96
C GLN A 217 -13.45 -31.63 15.64
N GLY A 218 -13.61 -31.23 14.35
CA GLY A 218 -14.78 -30.47 13.92
C GLY A 218 -14.64 -28.96 14.24
N THR A 219 -15.75 -28.34 14.57
CA THR A 219 -15.83 -26.89 14.78
C THR A 219 -15.17 -26.45 16.09
N ASN A 220 -14.28 -25.49 15.98
CA ASN A 220 -13.61 -24.80 17.08
C ASN A 220 -14.01 -23.33 17.09
N ARG A 221 -14.07 -22.74 18.28
CA ARG A 221 -14.42 -21.34 18.50
C ARG A 221 -13.23 -20.58 19.06
N LEU A 222 -12.81 -19.56 18.33
CA LEU A 222 -11.79 -18.59 18.73
C LEU A 222 -12.48 -17.30 19.16
N GLU A 223 -12.14 -16.82 20.35
CA GLU A 223 -12.61 -15.54 20.90
C GLU A 223 -11.38 -14.67 21.22
N VAL A 224 -11.39 -13.45 20.74
CA VAL A 224 -10.34 -12.46 20.97
C VAL A 224 -10.99 -11.19 21.50
N LYS A 225 -10.65 -10.81 22.73
CA LYS A 225 -10.99 -9.51 23.29
C LYS A 225 -9.82 -8.58 23.06
N ALA A 226 -10.02 -7.56 22.24
CA ALA A 226 -9.04 -6.50 22.00
C ALA A 226 -9.38 -5.26 22.83
N GLU A 227 -8.38 -4.68 23.48
CA GLU A 227 -8.55 -3.53 24.40
C GLU A 227 -7.58 -2.41 24.03
N HIS A 228 -8.11 -1.20 23.84
CA HIS A 228 -7.35 0.03 23.73
C HIS A 228 -7.84 1.03 24.79
N PRO A 229 -7.33 0.94 26.04
CA PRO A 229 -7.74 1.83 27.12
C PRO A 229 -7.28 3.28 26.86
N GLU A 230 -7.98 4.24 27.51
CA GLU A 230 -7.67 5.66 27.40
C GLU A 230 -6.25 6.01 27.89
N MET A 231 -5.77 5.30 28.93
CA MET A 231 -4.41 5.50 29.47
C MET A 231 -3.64 4.19 29.42
N ILE A 232 -2.48 4.20 28.78
CA ILE A 232 -1.55 3.07 28.68
C ILE A 232 -0.16 3.59 29.03
N ALA A 233 0.46 3.03 30.07
CA ALA A 233 1.74 3.48 30.58
C ALA A 233 2.82 2.38 30.54
N ASP A 234 2.50 1.21 30.06
CA ASP A 234 3.36 0.01 30.07
C ASP A 234 3.75 -0.50 28.68
N MET A 235 3.53 0.31 27.63
CA MET A 235 3.79 -0.08 26.24
C MET A 235 4.62 0.96 25.48
N PRO A 236 5.47 0.57 24.51
CA PRO A 236 6.41 1.49 23.86
C PRO A 236 5.78 2.39 22.78
N TRP A 237 4.53 2.21 22.39
CA TRP A 237 3.91 2.93 21.28
C TRP A 237 2.52 3.50 21.60
N VAL A 238 2.25 3.80 22.84
CA VAL A 238 0.93 4.28 23.26
C VAL A 238 1.02 5.40 24.29
N CYS A 239 -0.12 5.81 24.78
CA CYS A 239 -0.47 6.97 25.60
C CYS A 239 0.66 7.65 26.35
N GLY A 240 0.73 8.95 26.23
CA GLY A 240 1.89 9.72 26.67
C GLY A 240 2.90 9.91 25.54
N GLY A 241 2.75 9.17 24.45
CA GLY A 241 3.53 9.29 23.25
C GLY A 241 2.77 9.96 22.10
N CYS A 242 3.31 9.92 20.89
CA CYS A 242 2.74 10.63 19.75
C CYS A 242 1.41 10.08 19.23
N SER A 243 0.95 8.98 19.77
CA SER A 243 -0.31 8.34 19.37
C SER A 243 -1.42 8.50 20.41
N SER A 244 -1.34 9.52 21.24
CA SER A 244 -2.28 9.79 22.31
C SER A 244 -2.70 11.25 22.30
N GLU A 245 -3.99 11.50 22.49
CA GLU A 245 -4.53 12.83 22.71
C GLU A 245 -4.03 13.51 24.01
N TRP A 246 -3.42 12.76 24.90
CA TRP A 246 -2.84 13.24 26.16
C TRP A 246 -1.35 13.62 26.03
N GLY A 247 -0.73 13.23 24.92
CA GLY A 247 0.66 13.51 24.65
C GLY A 247 0.86 14.34 23.40
N PHE A 248 2.08 14.31 22.89
CA PHE A 248 2.46 14.89 21.61
C PHE A 248 2.02 13.96 20.47
N SER A 249 0.73 13.96 20.16
CA SER A 249 0.12 12.95 19.34
C SER A 249 0.19 13.26 17.85
N GLU A 250 0.76 12.37 17.09
CA GLU A 250 0.65 12.31 15.63
C GLU A 250 0.30 10.87 15.20
N GLY A 251 -0.86 10.69 14.60
CA GLY A 251 -1.37 9.38 14.17
C GLY A 251 -2.16 8.64 15.25
N SER A 252 -3.19 7.94 14.80
CA SER A 252 -4.07 7.12 15.64
C SER A 252 -3.44 5.80 16.04
N GLN A 253 -4.06 5.11 16.99
CA GLN A 253 -3.76 3.72 17.34
C GLN A 253 -4.95 2.82 17.01
N PRO A 254 -4.72 1.57 16.56
CA PRO A 254 -5.81 0.68 16.21
C PRO A 254 -6.54 0.13 17.44
N LEU A 255 -7.87 -0.05 17.30
CA LEU A 255 -8.70 -0.86 18.19
C LEU A 255 -9.25 -2.04 17.38
N GLY A 256 -8.64 -3.22 17.52
CA GLY A 256 -9.07 -4.42 16.81
C GLY A 256 -7.95 -5.36 16.43
N ILE A 257 -8.29 -6.37 15.63
CA ILE A 257 -7.31 -7.29 15.02
C ILE A 257 -6.92 -6.68 13.66
N PHE A 258 -5.91 -5.82 13.68
CA PHE A 258 -5.56 -4.99 12.51
C PHE A 258 -4.48 -5.59 11.61
N ARG A 259 -4.06 -6.84 11.88
CA ARG A 259 -3.12 -7.62 11.06
C ARG A 259 -3.55 -9.08 10.99
N PRO A 260 -3.01 -9.88 10.06
CA PRO A 260 -3.43 -11.25 9.84
C PRO A 260 -3.40 -12.16 11.07
N VAL A 261 -4.32 -13.15 11.07
CA VAL A 261 -4.36 -14.24 12.03
C VAL A 261 -4.18 -15.55 11.27
N VAL A 262 -3.24 -16.39 11.71
CA VAL A 262 -2.96 -17.67 11.06
C VAL A 262 -2.95 -18.81 12.06
N LEU A 263 -3.40 -20.00 11.62
CA LEU A 263 -3.26 -21.27 12.31
C LEU A 263 -2.14 -22.06 11.64
N GLU A 264 -1.08 -22.36 12.40
CA GLU A 264 0.04 -23.20 11.95
C GLU A 264 -0.14 -24.62 12.51
N ALA A 265 -0.09 -25.64 11.66
CA ALA A 265 -0.02 -27.04 12.06
C ALA A 265 1.36 -27.61 11.73
N THR A 266 2.05 -28.16 12.72
CA THR A 266 3.44 -28.66 12.60
C THR A 266 3.58 -30.04 13.21
N ASP A 267 4.77 -30.68 13.10
CA ASP A 267 5.18 -31.83 13.89
C ASP A 267 5.41 -31.42 15.37
N GLU A 268 5.51 -32.39 16.27
CA GLU A 268 5.90 -32.15 17.69
C GLU A 268 7.29 -31.53 17.83
N ILE A 269 8.18 -31.75 16.88
CA ILE A 269 9.48 -31.08 16.83
C ILE A 269 9.45 -30.10 15.67
N ARG A 270 9.56 -28.82 15.99
CA ARG A 270 9.43 -27.74 15.00
C ARG A 270 10.55 -26.73 15.11
N ILE A 271 10.74 -25.96 14.03
CA ILE A 271 11.48 -24.71 14.07
C ILE A 271 10.57 -23.65 14.68
N GLU A 272 11.08 -22.93 15.69
CA GLU A 272 10.29 -21.91 16.38
C GLU A 272 9.92 -20.71 15.46
N PRO A 273 8.88 -19.93 15.81
CA PRO A 273 8.51 -18.74 15.04
C PRO A 273 9.68 -17.77 14.93
N PHE A 274 10.00 -17.35 13.70
CA PHE A 274 11.19 -16.54 13.40
C PHE A 274 12.49 -17.13 13.95
N GLY A 275 12.53 -18.44 14.18
CA GLY A 275 13.65 -19.16 14.78
C GLY A 275 14.80 -19.44 13.84
N VAL A 276 14.67 -19.14 12.56
CA VAL A 276 15.77 -19.12 11.60
C VAL A 276 16.38 -17.73 11.58
N HIS A 277 17.69 -17.64 11.84
CA HIS A 277 18.47 -16.43 11.67
C HIS A 277 19.62 -16.70 10.71
N ILE A 278 19.71 -15.90 9.64
CA ILE A 278 20.79 -16.00 8.65
C ILE A 278 21.42 -14.61 8.42
N TRP A 279 22.76 -14.55 8.44
CA TRP A 279 23.51 -13.32 8.18
C TRP A 279 24.89 -13.62 7.58
N ASN A 280 25.54 -12.62 7.02
CA ASN A 280 26.93 -12.70 6.55
C ASN A 280 27.84 -11.79 7.37
N ASP A 281 29.14 -12.09 7.34
CA ASP A 281 30.16 -11.23 7.92
C ASP A 281 30.36 -9.92 7.11
N GLU A 282 31.14 -8.98 7.66
CA GLU A 282 31.45 -7.69 7.07
C GLU A 282 32.28 -7.77 5.77
N LYS A 283 32.78 -8.95 5.41
CA LYS A 283 33.54 -9.23 4.19
C LYS A 283 32.70 -9.95 3.13
N ALA A 284 31.46 -10.30 3.46
CA ALA A 284 30.59 -11.14 2.64
C ALA A 284 31.22 -12.47 2.20
N ALA A 285 32.15 -13.00 3.05
CA ALA A 285 32.91 -14.21 2.79
C ALA A 285 32.32 -15.44 3.48
N ASN A 286 31.63 -15.24 4.61
CA ASN A 286 31.02 -16.30 5.41
C ASN A 286 29.56 -16.00 5.66
N VAL A 287 28.76 -17.04 5.64
CA VAL A 287 27.33 -17.02 6.00
C VAL A 287 27.15 -17.87 7.26
N PHE A 288 26.42 -17.32 8.20
CA PHE A 288 26.07 -17.95 9.48
C PHE A 288 24.57 -18.24 9.50
N VAL A 289 24.20 -19.37 10.08
CA VAL A 289 22.81 -19.77 10.25
C VAL A 289 22.59 -20.27 11.67
N GLU A 290 21.61 -19.69 12.35
CA GLU A 290 21.05 -20.22 13.59
C GLU A 290 19.66 -20.78 13.32
N THR A 291 19.36 -21.96 13.89
CA THR A 291 18.04 -22.57 13.78
C THR A 291 17.57 -22.95 15.18
N GLU A 292 16.52 -22.27 15.68
CA GLU A 292 15.89 -22.58 16.97
C GLU A 292 14.92 -23.74 16.78
N VAL A 293 15.18 -24.87 17.42
CA VAL A 293 14.36 -26.09 17.35
C VAL A 293 13.85 -26.47 18.73
N LYS A 294 12.56 -26.76 18.84
CA LYS A 294 11.94 -27.19 20.11
C LYS A 294 11.18 -28.49 19.97
N ASN A 295 11.32 -29.34 21.00
CA ASN A 295 10.55 -30.58 21.13
C ASN A 295 9.32 -30.36 22.05
N TYR A 296 8.14 -30.32 21.49
CA TYR A 296 6.87 -30.22 22.20
C TYR A 296 6.29 -31.61 22.54
N GLY A 297 6.99 -32.69 22.15
CA GLY A 297 6.62 -34.07 22.39
C GLY A 297 6.94 -34.54 23.81
N LYS A 298 6.59 -35.78 24.07
CA LYS A 298 6.79 -36.45 25.39
C LYS A 298 7.98 -37.39 25.43
N THR A 299 8.71 -37.57 24.32
CA THR A 299 9.82 -38.48 24.17
C THR A 299 11.09 -37.74 23.78
N THR A 300 12.23 -38.22 24.21
CA THR A 300 13.54 -37.74 23.72
C THR A 300 13.71 -38.22 22.28
N GLU A 301 14.05 -37.31 21.38
CA GLU A 301 14.15 -37.59 19.95
C GLU A 301 15.46 -37.08 19.38
N THR A 302 16.04 -37.82 18.45
CA THR A 302 17.23 -37.41 17.68
C THR A 302 16.80 -37.05 16.27
N ILE A 303 17.15 -35.85 15.82
CA ILE A 303 16.79 -35.27 14.52
C ILE A 303 18.05 -34.79 13.79
N GLU A 304 17.91 -34.56 12.49
CA GLU A 304 18.86 -33.78 11.70
C GLU A 304 18.27 -32.40 11.40
N VAL A 305 19.04 -31.35 11.68
CA VAL A 305 18.77 -29.99 11.21
C VAL A 305 19.58 -29.74 9.95
N VAL A 306 18.88 -29.42 8.86
CA VAL A 306 19.49 -29.23 7.54
C VAL A 306 19.22 -27.82 7.05
N ASN A 307 20.27 -27.05 6.79
CA ASN A 307 20.20 -25.74 6.17
C ASN A 307 20.80 -25.79 4.76
N LYS A 308 19.98 -25.50 3.75
CA LYS A 308 20.37 -25.49 2.34
C LYS A 308 20.17 -24.10 1.77
N LEU A 309 21.25 -23.42 1.38
CA LEU A 309 21.19 -22.15 0.65
C LEU A 309 21.22 -22.43 -0.86
N SER A 310 20.31 -21.80 -1.58
CA SER A 310 20.27 -21.82 -3.04
C SER A 310 20.25 -20.40 -3.60
N ASN A 311 20.82 -20.22 -4.79
CA ASN A 311 20.74 -18.97 -5.52
C ASN A 311 19.33 -18.80 -6.16
N ALA A 312 19.10 -17.68 -6.85
CA ALA A 312 17.81 -17.38 -7.51
C ALA A 312 17.41 -18.43 -8.57
N ASP A 313 18.36 -19.08 -9.22
CA ASP A 313 18.14 -20.16 -10.21
C ASP A 313 17.89 -21.52 -9.55
N GLY A 314 17.87 -21.59 -8.22
CA GLY A 314 17.69 -22.84 -7.47
C GLY A 314 18.95 -23.68 -7.33
N LYS A 315 20.11 -23.21 -7.82
CA LYS A 315 21.39 -23.93 -7.69
C LYS A 315 21.86 -23.84 -6.24
N GLN A 316 22.23 -24.99 -5.68
CA GLN A 316 22.74 -25.07 -4.32
C GLN A 316 24.07 -24.35 -4.18
N VAL A 317 24.16 -23.45 -3.18
CA VAL A 317 25.39 -22.77 -2.75
C VAL A 317 26.09 -23.62 -1.67
N PHE A 318 25.34 -23.96 -0.61
CA PHE A 318 25.82 -24.89 0.41
C PHE A 318 24.69 -25.76 0.98
N ARG A 319 25.06 -26.82 1.69
CA ARG A 319 24.16 -27.64 2.48
C ARG A 319 24.85 -28.05 3.76
N LEU A 320 24.30 -27.65 4.90
CA LEU A 320 24.81 -27.92 6.25
C LEU A 320 23.89 -28.93 6.95
N VAL A 321 24.42 -29.85 7.71
CA VAL A 321 23.65 -30.88 8.41
C VAL A 321 24.25 -31.08 9.81
N GLU A 322 23.37 -31.08 10.81
CA GLU A 322 23.79 -31.36 12.20
C GLU A 322 22.76 -32.29 12.87
N LYS A 323 23.25 -33.31 13.58
CA LYS A 323 22.42 -34.20 14.39
C LYS A 323 22.29 -33.65 15.80
N VAL A 324 21.07 -33.57 16.29
CA VAL A 324 20.80 -33.07 17.63
C VAL A 324 19.76 -33.95 18.32
N THR A 325 19.99 -34.20 19.64
CA THR A 325 19.02 -34.89 20.50
C THR A 325 18.32 -33.85 21.38
N LEU A 326 17.01 -33.91 21.44
CA LEU A 326 16.14 -33.00 22.19
C LEU A 326 15.29 -33.79 23.20
N ALA A 327 15.42 -33.49 24.47
CA ALA A 327 14.53 -33.98 25.51
C ALA A 327 13.10 -33.36 25.40
N PRO A 328 12.09 -33.96 26.05
CA PRO A 328 10.75 -33.34 26.08
C PRO A 328 10.79 -31.90 26.62
N GLY A 329 10.17 -30.95 25.89
CA GLY A 329 10.12 -29.52 26.22
C GLY A 329 11.40 -28.75 25.95
N GLU A 330 12.49 -29.41 25.55
CA GLU A 330 13.81 -28.78 25.32
C GLU A 330 13.80 -27.98 24.02
N MET A 331 14.40 -26.78 24.08
CA MET A 331 14.70 -25.93 22.94
C MET A 331 16.23 -25.81 22.78
N LYS A 332 16.73 -25.96 21.57
CA LYS A 332 18.13 -25.74 21.22
C LYS A 332 18.27 -24.80 20.03
N VAL A 333 19.34 -24.00 20.08
CA VAL A 333 19.80 -23.18 18.95
C VAL A 333 20.95 -23.88 18.26
N ILE A 334 20.77 -24.31 17.03
CA ILE A 334 21.76 -24.98 16.20
C ILE A 334 22.49 -23.91 15.39
N ARG A 335 23.83 -23.85 15.57
CA ARG A 335 24.68 -22.84 14.94
C ARG A 335 25.57 -23.48 13.87
N GLN A 336 25.43 -22.99 12.65
CA GLN A 336 26.16 -23.48 11.49
C GLN A 336 26.75 -22.33 10.70
N GLN A 337 27.80 -22.58 9.94
CA GLN A 337 28.43 -21.60 9.06
C GLN A 337 29.01 -22.26 7.81
N SER A 338 29.12 -21.47 6.74
CA SER A 338 29.75 -21.88 5.49
C SER A 338 30.42 -20.69 4.82
N PRO A 339 31.60 -20.85 4.24
CA PRO A 339 32.14 -19.87 3.31
C PRO A 339 31.26 -19.82 2.04
N VAL A 340 31.22 -18.64 1.41
CA VAL A 340 30.55 -18.40 0.13
C VAL A 340 31.52 -17.69 -0.81
N GLU A 341 31.81 -18.35 -1.93
CA GLU A 341 32.73 -17.84 -2.93
C GLU A 341 32.01 -16.97 -3.97
N ASN A 342 32.51 -15.75 -4.19
CA ASN A 342 32.00 -14.81 -5.19
C ASN A 342 30.46 -14.62 -5.14
N PRO A 343 29.88 -14.25 -4.00
CA PRO A 343 28.44 -14.09 -3.89
C PRO A 343 27.94 -12.96 -4.77
N VAL A 344 26.73 -13.11 -5.32
CA VAL A 344 25.97 -11.99 -5.88
C VAL A 344 25.44 -11.17 -4.70
N LEU A 345 25.81 -9.89 -4.65
CA LEU A 345 25.46 -9.03 -3.53
C LEU A 345 24.10 -8.36 -3.76
N TRP A 346 23.35 -8.22 -2.68
CA TRP A 346 22.11 -7.45 -2.64
C TRP A 346 22.45 -5.95 -2.57
N ASP A 347 21.88 -5.13 -3.44
CA ASP A 347 21.95 -3.67 -3.38
C ASP A 347 20.66 -3.02 -3.90
N THR A 348 20.60 -1.67 -3.89
CA THR A 348 19.42 -0.90 -4.29
C THR A 348 19.10 -0.97 -5.80
N GLU A 349 20.06 -1.35 -6.63
CA GLU A 349 19.90 -1.48 -8.09
C GLU A 349 19.74 -2.95 -8.52
N ASN A 350 20.27 -3.88 -7.70
CA ASN A 350 20.18 -5.32 -7.92
C ASN A 350 19.85 -6.01 -6.59
N PRO A 351 18.55 -6.03 -6.19
CA PRO A 351 18.11 -6.63 -4.92
C PRO A 351 18.10 -8.16 -4.98
N TYR A 352 19.28 -8.74 -5.18
CA TYR A 352 19.44 -10.18 -5.37
C TYR A 352 19.22 -10.95 -4.07
N LEU A 353 18.26 -11.91 -4.09
CA LEU A 353 17.93 -12.74 -2.94
C LEU A 353 18.27 -14.21 -3.19
N TYR A 354 18.97 -14.79 -2.23
CA TYR A 354 19.13 -16.23 -2.04
C TYR A 354 17.94 -16.79 -1.28
N LYS A 355 17.79 -18.10 -1.30
CA LYS A 355 16.75 -18.83 -0.58
C LYS A 355 17.38 -19.87 0.35
N LEU A 356 17.21 -19.69 1.66
CA LEU A 356 17.57 -20.68 2.66
C LEU A 356 16.38 -21.58 2.95
N ALA A 357 16.52 -22.89 2.72
CA ALA A 357 15.59 -23.91 3.19
C ALA A 357 16.14 -24.53 4.47
N SER A 358 15.46 -24.29 5.61
CA SER A 358 15.78 -24.88 6.91
C SER A 358 14.82 -26.00 7.20
N MET A 359 15.34 -27.20 7.39
CA MET A 359 14.54 -28.43 7.49
C MET A 359 14.89 -29.21 8.75
N ILE A 360 13.88 -29.79 9.38
CA ILE A 360 14.04 -30.84 10.38
C ILE A 360 13.78 -32.19 9.72
N LYS A 361 14.71 -33.13 9.88
CA LYS A 361 14.54 -34.51 9.42
C LYS A 361 14.55 -35.47 10.57
N ARG A 362 13.62 -36.41 10.58
CA ARG A 362 13.62 -37.60 11.44
C ARG A 362 13.79 -38.81 10.51
N ASP A 363 14.88 -39.54 10.69
CA ASP A 363 15.34 -40.56 9.74
C ASP A 363 15.52 -39.98 8.32
N THR A 364 14.77 -40.49 7.33
CA THR A 364 14.81 -40.03 5.94
C THR A 364 13.74 -38.98 5.63
N LYS A 365 12.81 -38.74 6.59
CA LYS A 365 11.65 -37.84 6.36
C LYS A 365 11.95 -36.45 6.89
N THR A 366 11.65 -35.42 6.08
CA THR A 366 11.59 -34.04 6.57
C THR A 366 10.28 -33.89 7.35
N THR A 367 10.27 -33.42 8.58
CA THR A 367 9.10 -33.24 9.42
C THR A 367 8.69 -31.78 9.59
N ASP A 368 9.58 -30.85 9.35
CA ASP A 368 9.31 -29.42 9.30
C ASP A 368 10.23 -28.72 8.29
N GLU A 369 9.78 -27.65 7.69
CA GLU A 369 10.55 -26.87 6.72
C GLU A 369 10.12 -25.40 6.70
N ILE A 370 11.10 -24.48 6.77
CA ILE A 370 10.90 -23.03 6.59
C ILE A 370 11.81 -22.55 5.45
N SER A 371 11.26 -21.67 4.62
CA SER A 371 12.01 -20.96 3.58
C SER A 371 12.23 -19.51 3.99
N THR A 372 13.49 -19.08 4.04
CA THR A 372 13.87 -17.70 4.40
C THR A 372 14.60 -17.05 3.24
N PRO A 373 14.12 -15.92 2.69
CA PRO A 373 14.88 -15.12 1.73
C PRO A 373 16.11 -14.52 2.42
N PHE A 374 17.19 -14.32 1.67
CA PHE A 374 18.44 -13.80 2.20
C PHE A 374 19.25 -13.02 1.16
N GLY A 375 19.61 -11.78 1.48
CA GLY A 375 20.50 -10.94 0.67
C GLY A 375 21.89 -10.81 1.33
N ILE A 376 22.94 -11.21 0.63
CA ILE A 376 24.32 -11.02 1.07
C ILE A 376 24.74 -9.60 0.75
N ARG A 377 25.23 -8.86 1.75
CA ARG A 377 25.68 -7.47 1.57
C ARG A 377 26.68 -7.04 2.64
N THR A 378 27.37 -5.93 2.36
CA THR A 378 28.20 -5.23 3.35
C THR A 378 27.72 -3.79 3.52
N ILE A 379 27.75 -3.29 4.74
CA ILE A 379 27.30 -1.95 5.11
C ILE A 379 28.37 -1.26 5.91
N SER A 380 28.60 0.04 5.63
CA SER A 380 29.54 0.84 6.40
C SER A 380 28.99 2.24 6.66
N TRP A 381 28.86 2.56 7.94
CA TRP A 381 28.37 3.85 8.44
C TRP A 381 29.52 4.71 8.98
N PRO A 382 29.46 6.06 8.85
CA PRO A 382 30.52 6.93 9.34
C PRO A 382 30.76 6.81 10.87
N VAL A 383 29.71 6.58 11.64
CA VAL A 383 29.79 6.43 13.10
C VAL A 383 30.50 5.16 13.56
N LYS A 384 30.69 4.18 12.66
CA LYS A 384 31.44 2.92 12.94
C LYS A 384 32.83 2.92 12.32
N ARG A 385 33.17 3.88 11.46
CA ARG A 385 34.50 4.04 10.86
C ARG A 385 35.36 4.99 11.69
N ASN A 386 36.66 4.78 11.66
CA ASN A 386 37.65 5.66 12.28
C ASN A 386 38.27 6.61 11.21
N ASP A 387 37.46 7.14 10.30
CA ASP A 387 37.88 8.10 9.28
C ASP A 387 36.97 9.36 9.30
N GLU A 388 37.28 10.33 8.44
CA GLU A 388 36.50 11.58 8.34
C GLU A 388 35.44 11.52 7.22
N ASP A 389 35.28 10.37 6.55
CA ASP A 389 34.30 10.21 5.47
C ASP A 389 32.88 10.09 6.03
N GLY A 390 32.05 11.08 5.76
CA GLY A 390 30.66 11.16 6.24
C GLY A 390 29.65 10.34 5.46
N ARG A 391 30.05 9.60 4.41
CA ARG A 391 29.13 8.89 3.52
C ARG A 391 28.72 7.52 4.07
N PHE A 392 27.53 7.08 3.63
CA PHE A 392 27.09 5.70 3.78
C PHE A 392 27.60 4.84 2.60
N TYR A 393 28.03 3.62 2.87
CA TYR A 393 28.47 2.67 1.86
C TYR A 393 27.69 1.37 1.91
N LEU A 394 27.25 0.92 0.73
CA LEU A 394 26.68 -0.39 0.50
C LEU A 394 27.59 -1.15 -0.48
N ASN A 395 28.09 -2.32 -0.08
CA ASN A 395 29.01 -3.14 -0.88
C ASN A 395 30.27 -2.36 -1.34
N GLY A 396 30.77 -1.49 -0.49
CA GLY A 396 31.94 -0.65 -0.79
C GLY A 396 31.68 0.52 -1.75
N LYS A 397 30.44 0.74 -2.16
CA LYS A 397 30.04 1.87 -3.03
C LYS A 397 29.27 2.90 -2.18
N PRO A 398 29.55 4.22 -2.37
CA PRO A 398 28.78 5.24 -1.67
C PRO A 398 27.34 5.27 -2.21
N VAL A 399 26.37 5.32 -1.30
CA VAL A 399 24.96 5.46 -1.61
C VAL A 399 24.40 6.66 -0.85
N PHE A 400 23.82 7.61 -1.59
CA PHE A 400 23.13 8.74 -0.99
C PHE A 400 21.69 8.32 -0.67
N ILE A 401 21.28 8.47 0.59
CA ILE A 401 19.95 8.07 1.07
C ILE A 401 18.94 9.17 0.76
N ASN A 402 18.03 8.89 -0.16
CA ASN A 402 16.82 9.65 -0.40
C ASN A 402 15.65 8.87 0.21
N GLY A 403 15.38 9.13 1.49
CA GLY A 403 14.40 8.40 2.27
C GLY A 403 13.08 9.14 2.46
N VAL A 404 12.07 8.38 2.84
CA VAL A 404 10.76 8.90 3.24
C VAL A 404 10.26 8.17 4.48
N CYS A 405 9.57 8.92 5.35
CA CYS A 405 8.89 8.40 6.54
C CYS A 405 7.41 8.18 6.25
N GLU A 406 6.75 7.29 6.99
CA GLU A 406 5.32 7.04 6.89
C GLU A 406 4.71 6.51 8.18
N TYR A 407 3.42 6.84 8.41
CA TYR A 407 2.56 6.27 9.46
C TYR A 407 1.61 5.23 8.90
N GLU A 408 1.80 4.15 8.47
CA GLU A 408 0.88 3.07 8.05
C GLU A 408 -0.62 3.41 8.30
N HIS A 409 -1.12 4.42 7.57
CA HIS A 409 -2.47 4.95 7.74
C HIS A 409 -3.15 5.23 6.40
N GLN A 410 -4.45 4.94 6.31
CA GLN A 410 -5.28 5.24 5.15
C GLN A 410 -6.73 5.53 5.55
N PHE A 411 -7.36 6.43 4.82
CA PHE A 411 -8.78 6.74 4.97
C PHE A 411 -9.66 5.50 4.82
N GLY A 412 -10.49 5.24 5.81
CA GLY A 412 -11.47 4.16 5.82
C GLY A 412 -10.97 2.78 6.24
N GLN A 413 -9.69 2.65 6.60
CA GLN A 413 -9.16 1.43 7.22
C GLN A 413 -8.13 1.70 8.32
N SER A 414 -7.69 2.96 8.46
CA SER A 414 -6.64 3.33 9.40
C SER A 414 -5.40 2.43 9.25
N HIS A 415 -5.05 1.64 10.23
CA HIS A 415 -3.89 0.75 10.24
C HIS A 415 -4.15 -0.69 9.74
N ALA A 416 -5.38 -1.01 9.33
CA ALA A 416 -5.76 -2.37 8.95
C ALA A 416 -5.41 -2.67 7.47
N PHE A 417 -4.13 -2.62 7.13
CA PHE A 417 -3.66 -2.83 5.77
C PHE A 417 -3.73 -4.29 5.34
N SER A 418 -4.31 -4.53 4.17
CA SER A 418 -4.16 -5.79 3.43
C SER A 418 -2.74 -5.90 2.85
N ARG A 419 -2.37 -7.08 2.38
CA ARG A 419 -1.10 -7.29 1.66
C ARG A 419 -1.04 -6.48 0.36
N GLU A 420 -2.17 -6.40 -0.34
CA GLU A 420 -2.33 -5.64 -1.57
C GLU A 420 -2.14 -4.14 -1.30
N GLN A 421 -2.65 -3.64 -0.18
CA GLN A 421 -2.45 -2.24 0.23
C GLN A 421 -0.97 -1.95 0.56
N VAL A 422 -0.29 -2.86 1.25
CA VAL A 422 1.16 -2.73 1.49
C VAL A 422 1.93 -2.71 0.17
N ALA A 423 1.61 -3.64 -0.76
CA ALA A 423 2.23 -3.68 -2.08
C ALA A 423 2.00 -2.39 -2.88
N ALA A 424 0.77 -1.87 -2.85
CA ALA A 424 0.41 -0.61 -3.51
C ALA A 424 1.22 0.57 -2.93
N ARG A 425 1.30 0.68 -1.59
CA ARG A 425 2.05 1.74 -0.92
C ARG A 425 3.55 1.67 -1.24
N VAL A 426 4.15 0.49 -1.23
CA VAL A 426 5.54 0.25 -1.64
C VAL A 426 5.76 0.70 -3.08
N LYS A 427 4.86 0.33 -3.99
CA LYS A 427 4.94 0.71 -5.40
C LYS A 427 4.85 2.24 -5.60
N GLN A 428 3.96 2.92 -4.89
CA GLN A 428 3.85 4.39 -4.92
C GLN A 428 5.14 5.07 -4.42
N ILE A 429 5.69 4.60 -3.30
CA ILE A 429 6.95 5.14 -2.73
C ILE A 429 8.11 4.96 -3.72
N ARG A 430 8.23 3.78 -4.33
CA ARG A 430 9.25 3.51 -5.35
C ARG A 430 9.05 4.34 -6.61
N ALA A 431 7.81 4.54 -7.06
CA ALA A 431 7.51 5.37 -8.21
C ALA A 431 7.86 6.85 -7.99
N ALA A 432 7.85 7.33 -6.75
CA ALA A 432 8.34 8.66 -6.38
C ALA A 432 9.88 8.75 -6.36
N GLY A 433 10.60 7.62 -6.46
CA GLY A 433 12.06 7.55 -6.57
C GLY A 433 12.81 7.44 -5.24
N PHE A 434 12.12 7.24 -4.12
CA PHE A 434 12.78 7.01 -2.84
C PHE A 434 13.52 5.67 -2.82
N ASN A 435 14.74 5.68 -2.29
CA ASN A 435 15.58 4.49 -2.13
C ASN A 435 15.72 4.03 -0.68
N ALA A 436 15.05 4.72 0.25
CA ALA A 436 15.03 4.38 1.66
C ALA A 436 13.66 4.68 2.29
N PHE A 437 13.30 3.91 3.29
CA PHE A 437 12.04 4.01 4.01
C PHE A 437 12.27 3.95 5.52
N ARG A 438 11.47 4.72 6.28
CA ARG A 438 11.46 4.69 7.74
C ARG A 438 10.02 4.48 8.22
N ASP A 439 9.78 3.38 8.95
CA ASP A 439 8.49 3.11 9.60
C ASP A 439 8.33 4.00 10.84
N ALA A 440 7.83 5.18 10.60
CA ALA A 440 7.63 6.18 11.65
C ALA A 440 6.26 5.96 12.32
N HIS A 441 6.16 5.91 13.65
CA HIS A 441 7.30 5.71 14.56
C HIS A 441 7.10 4.40 15.30
N GLN A 442 6.68 3.36 14.59
CA GLN A 442 6.22 2.08 15.14
C GLN A 442 6.40 0.98 14.10
N PRO A 443 6.53 -0.29 14.52
CA PRO A 443 6.66 -1.39 13.56
C PRO A 443 5.47 -1.48 12.62
N HIS A 444 5.70 -1.35 11.31
CA HIS A 444 4.71 -1.54 10.26
C HIS A 444 4.47 -3.03 9.97
N HIS A 445 3.49 -3.32 9.09
CA HIS A 445 3.14 -4.66 8.64
C HIS A 445 4.38 -5.40 8.13
N LEU A 446 4.49 -6.71 8.44
CA LEU A 446 5.68 -7.51 8.10
C LEU A 446 5.94 -7.60 6.59
N ASP A 447 4.93 -7.48 5.76
CA ASP A 447 5.08 -7.51 4.31
C ASP A 447 5.88 -6.32 3.75
N TYR A 448 5.95 -5.17 4.49
CA TYR A 448 6.82 -4.06 4.07
C TYR A 448 8.28 -4.50 3.92
N GLN A 449 8.83 -5.21 4.90
CA GLN A 449 10.23 -5.67 4.80
C GLN A 449 10.45 -6.64 3.64
N LYS A 450 9.48 -7.51 3.34
CA LYS A 450 9.53 -8.40 2.19
C LYS A 450 9.64 -7.62 0.89
N TYR A 451 8.78 -6.63 0.70
CA TYR A 451 8.80 -5.80 -0.50
C TYR A 451 10.05 -4.91 -0.57
N TRP A 452 10.52 -4.36 0.58
CA TRP A 452 11.78 -3.60 0.59
C TRP A 452 12.99 -4.47 0.23
N ASP A 453 13.00 -5.74 0.65
CA ASP A 453 14.05 -6.70 0.27
C ASP A 453 14.02 -7.01 -1.23
N GLU A 454 12.84 -7.15 -1.82
CA GLU A 454 12.61 -7.44 -3.24
C GLU A 454 12.85 -6.22 -4.14
N GLU A 455 12.56 -5.02 -3.66
CA GLU A 455 12.64 -3.76 -4.42
C GLU A 455 13.96 -2.98 -4.21
N GLY A 456 14.82 -3.44 -3.35
CA GLY A 456 16.11 -2.77 -3.09
C GLY A 456 15.97 -1.44 -2.34
N VAL A 457 15.07 -1.35 -1.37
CA VAL A 457 14.89 -0.15 -0.55
C VAL A 457 15.57 -0.32 0.80
N LEU A 458 16.40 0.65 1.20
CA LEU A 458 17.04 0.65 2.51
C LEU A 458 15.98 0.92 3.60
N PHE A 459 16.02 0.13 4.67
CA PHE A 459 14.98 0.20 5.69
C PHE A 459 15.54 0.62 7.06
N TRP A 460 15.02 1.74 7.54
CA TRP A 460 15.16 2.17 8.93
C TRP A 460 13.90 1.73 9.68
N THR A 461 13.93 0.53 10.27
CA THR A 461 12.80 0.06 11.10
C THR A 461 12.87 0.66 12.49
N GLN A 462 11.71 1.04 13.04
CA GLN A 462 11.61 1.75 14.32
C GLN A 462 10.66 1.04 15.29
N LEU A 463 11.04 1.01 16.57
CA LEU A 463 10.27 0.34 17.62
C LEU A 463 9.27 1.29 18.30
N SER A 464 9.67 2.51 18.65
CA SER A 464 8.82 3.37 19.46
C SER A 464 8.96 4.86 19.18
N ALA A 465 8.04 5.66 19.70
CA ALA A 465 8.06 7.11 19.62
C ALA A 465 7.45 7.75 20.87
N HIS A 466 7.98 8.94 21.23
CA HIS A 466 7.47 9.85 22.25
C HIS A 466 7.10 9.16 23.57
N VAL A 467 8.01 8.31 24.04
CA VAL A 467 7.80 7.53 25.26
C VAL A 467 8.19 8.38 26.47
N TRP A 468 7.29 8.47 27.45
CA TRP A 468 7.45 9.31 28.62
C TRP A 468 7.46 8.51 29.93
N TYR A 469 7.02 7.25 29.90
CA TYR A 469 6.91 6.41 31.08
C TYR A 469 8.16 5.58 31.31
N ASP A 470 8.63 5.51 32.53
CA ASP A 470 9.80 4.73 32.94
C ASP A 470 9.49 3.94 34.21
N THR A 471 8.55 2.99 34.09
CA THR A 471 8.19 2.06 35.18
C THR A 471 8.85 0.70 34.95
N PRO A 472 9.00 -0.14 36.00
CA PRO A 472 9.51 -1.50 35.84
C PRO A 472 8.69 -2.32 34.83
N GLU A 473 7.37 -2.21 34.83
CA GLU A 473 6.47 -2.89 33.92
C GLU A 473 6.69 -2.42 32.46
N PHE A 474 6.85 -1.12 32.25
CA PHE A 474 7.19 -0.56 30.95
C PHE A 474 8.50 -1.13 30.43
N ARG A 475 9.57 -1.11 31.25
CA ARG A 475 10.90 -1.64 30.84
C ARG A 475 10.84 -3.12 30.48
N GLU A 476 10.11 -3.94 31.23
CA GLU A 476 9.96 -5.37 30.96
C GLU A 476 9.18 -5.62 29.65
N ASN A 477 8.05 -4.94 29.45
CA ASN A 477 7.29 -5.05 28.21
C ASN A 477 8.10 -4.53 27.02
N PHE A 478 8.80 -3.40 27.18
CA PHE A 478 9.65 -2.82 26.14
C PHE A 478 10.71 -3.85 25.70
N LYS A 479 11.45 -4.46 26.62
CA LYS A 479 12.49 -5.47 26.30
C LYS A 479 11.90 -6.72 25.66
N LYS A 480 10.72 -7.17 26.11
CA LYS A 480 10.02 -8.32 25.52
C LYS A 480 9.61 -8.03 24.07
N LEU A 481 9.00 -6.88 23.82
CA LEU A 481 8.56 -6.46 22.49
C LEU A 481 9.76 -6.14 21.58
N LEU A 482 10.83 -5.55 22.13
CA LEU A 482 12.10 -5.34 21.44
C LEU A 482 12.69 -6.66 20.90
N ARG A 483 12.74 -7.71 21.74
CA ARG A 483 13.23 -9.03 21.30
C ARG A 483 12.38 -9.62 20.18
N GLN A 484 11.07 -9.48 20.28
CA GLN A 484 10.15 -9.96 19.25
C GLN A 484 10.34 -9.18 17.94
N TRP A 485 10.39 -7.86 18.00
CA TRP A 485 10.60 -6.97 16.85
C TRP A 485 11.93 -7.27 16.12
N VAL A 486 13.04 -7.47 16.85
CA VAL A 486 14.32 -7.83 16.25
C VAL A 486 14.23 -9.21 15.59
N LYS A 487 13.64 -10.19 16.27
CA LYS A 487 13.50 -11.55 15.78
C LYS A 487 12.71 -11.63 14.47
N GLU A 488 11.69 -10.80 14.32
CA GLU A 488 10.85 -10.70 13.12
C GLU A 488 11.58 -10.10 11.91
N ARG A 489 12.57 -9.23 12.13
CA ARG A 489 13.14 -8.37 11.08
C ARG A 489 14.62 -8.60 10.80
N ARG A 490 15.35 -9.34 11.64
CA ARG A 490 16.81 -9.49 11.57
C ARG A 490 17.33 -10.16 10.30
N ASN A 491 16.50 -10.94 9.60
CA ASN A 491 16.89 -11.62 8.34
C ASN A 491 16.78 -10.70 7.10
N SER A 492 16.10 -9.57 7.21
CA SER A 492 15.86 -8.67 6.08
C SER A 492 17.14 -7.94 5.66
N PRO A 493 17.64 -8.09 4.41
CA PRO A 493 18.81 -7.36 3.94
C PRO A 493 18.55 -5.86 3.82
N SER A 494 17.32 -5.43 3.61
CA SER A 494 16.96 -4.01 3.52
C SER A 494 17.13 -3.27 4.85
N VAL A 495 16.98 -3.94 6.01
CA VAL A 495 17.18 -3.34 7.33
C VAL A 495 18.65 -2.94 7.49
N VAL A 496 18.89 -1.64 7.53
CA VAL A 496 20.22 -1.04 7.70
C VAL A 496 20.35 -0.25 9.01
N ILE A 497 19.21 0.17 9.58
CA ILE A 497 19.11 0.92 10.84
C ILE A 497 18.07 0.28 11.75
N TRP A 498 18.46 0.01 13.00
CA TRP A 498 17.58 -0.31 14.11
C TRP A 498 17.23 0.98 14.85
N GLY A 499 16.01 1.49 14.69
CA GLY A 499 15.52 2.69 15.37
C GLY A 499 14.89 2.36 16.70
N LEU A 500 15.57 2.69 17.80
CA LEU A 500 15.09 2.36 19.14
C LEU A 500 13.89 3.27 19.52
N GLN A 501 14.00 4.56 19.26
CA GLN A 501 12.96 5.53 19.58
C GLN A 501 13.06 6.84 18.77
N ASN A 502 11.96 7.60 18.76
CA ASN A 502 11.88 8.94 18.21
C ASN A 502 11.41 9.96 19.27
N GLU A 503 12.04 11.13 19.32
CA GLU A 503 11.66 12.28 20.15
C GLU A 503 11.25 11.95 21.59
N SER A 504 11.97 11.02 22.19
CA SER A 504 11.74 10.52 23.53
C SER A 504 13.04 10.59 24.33
N THR A 505 12.93 10.54 25.61
CA THR A 505 14.08 10.55 26.53
C THR A 505 14.13 9.25 27.30
N LEU A 506 14.50 8.15 26.64
CA LEU A 506 14.87 6.95 27.39
C LEU A 506 16.12 7.25 28.21
N PRO A 507 16.19 6.78 29.47
CA PRO A 507 17.41 6.83 30.25
C PRO A 507 18.56 6.19 29.48
N ARG A 508 19.73 6.81 29.52
CA ARG A 508 20.92 6.38 28.77
C ARG A 508 21.26 4.90 29.04
N GLU A 509 21.23 4.50 30.31
CA GLU A 509 21.52 3.12 30.71
C GLU A 509 20.50 2.12 30.14
N PHE A 510 19.23 2.50 30.07
CA PHE A 510 18.20 1.64 29.50
C PHE A 510 18.33 1.55 27.97
N ALA A 511 18.67 2.64 27.29
CA ALA A 511 18.97 2.65 25.86
C ALA A 511 20.20 1.79 25.55
N GLN A 512 21.23 1.79 26.43
CA GLN A 512 22.41 0.92 26.31
C GLN A 512 22.04 -0.57 26.51
N GLU A 513 21.21 -0.88 27.53
CA GLU A 513 20.71 -2.25 27.74
C GLU A 513 19.95 -2.75 26.52
N CYS A 514 19.03 -1.96 25.97
CA CYS A 514 18.28 -2.30 24.74
C CYS A 514 19.23 -2.49 23.55
N SER A 515 20.24 -1.64 23.41
CA SER A 515 21.23 -1.74 22.33
C SER A 515 22.03 -3.04 22.40
N GLU A 516 22.43 -3.50 23.60
CA GLU A 516 23.10 -4.79 23.76
C GLU A 516 22.17 -5.97 23.45
N ILE A 517 20.90 -5.91 23.83
CA ILE A 517 19.90 -6.93 23.41
C ILE A 517 19.83 -7.04 21.89
N ILE A 518 19.79 -5.89 21.17
CA ILE A 518 19.78 -5.90 19.69
C ILE A 518 21.05 -6.57 19.16
N ARG A 519 22.24 -6.21 19.70
CA ARG A 519 23.53 -6.75 19.26
C ARG A 519 23.73 -8.23 19.57
N GLU A 520 23.10 -8.73 20.63
CA GLU A 520 23.07 -10.17 20.95
C GLU A 520 22.21 -10.95 19.96
N MET A 521 21.06 -10.39 19.57
CA MET A 521 20.11 -11.03 18.70
C MET A 521 20.41 -10.86 17.21
N ASP A 522 21.15 -9.80 16.85
CA ASP A 522 21.64 -9.50 15.52
C ASP A 522 23.11 -9.10 15.57
N PRO A 523 24.04 -10.05 15.40
CA PRO A 523 25.48 -9.79 15.43
C PRO A 523 25.93 -8.73 14.40
N THR A 524 25.20 -8.55 13.31
CA THR A 524 25.52 -7.52 12.29
C THR A 524 25.37 -6.10 12.84
N ALA A 525 24.62 -5.89 13.92
CA ALA A 525 24.50 -4.61 14.59
C ALA A 525 25.78 -4.17 15.32
N ARG A 526 26.76 -5.09 15.50
CA ARG A 526 28.08 -4.75 16.02
C ARG A 526 29.00 -4.12 14.96
N THR A 527 28.90 -4.58 13.71
CA THR A 527 29.87 -4.24 12.65
C THR A 527 29.27 -3.47 11.48
N MET A 528 28.04 -3.77 11.09
CA MET A 528 27.40 -3.27 9.87
C MET A 528 26.18 -2.37 10.15
N ARG A 529 25.09 -2.95 10.69
CA ARG A 529 23.89 -2.18 11.04
C ARG A 529 24.19 -1.22 12.20
N ILE A 530 23.46 -0.11 12.23
CA ILE A 530 23.54 0.82 13.36
C ILE A 530 22.24 0.78 14.18
N ILE A 531 22.39 1.13 15.45
CA ILE A 531 21.27 1.33 16.38
C ILE A 531 21.16 2.84 16.62
N THR A 532 19.96 3.40 16.44
CA THR A 532 19.76 4.85 16.51
C THR A 532 18.61 5.23 17.43
N THR A 533 18.71 6.47 17.93
CA THR A 533 17.54 7.27 18.26
C THR A 533 17.37 8.37 17.20
N CYS A 534 16.21 9.01 17.13
CA CYS A 534 16.01 10.22 16.34
C CYS A 534 15.51 11.33 17.26
N ASN A 535 16.33 12.34 17.53
CA ASN A 535 16.11 13.34 18.60
C ASN A 535 15.72 12.69 19.94
N GLY A 536 16.33 11.55 20.29
CA GLY A 536 15.86 10.67 21.36
C GLY A 536 16.89 10.40 22.47
N GLY A 537 17.94 11.19 22.56
CA GLY A 537 18.97 11.08 23.60
C GLY A 537 20.10 10.13 23.26
N GLU A 538 20.91 9.80 24.27
CA GLU A 538 22.13 9.00 24.17
C GLU A 538 21.89 7.52 24.55
N GLY A 539 22.89 6.68 24.28
CA GLY A 539 22.90 5.25 24.66
C GLY A 539 22.83 4.28 23.49
N THR A 540 22.74 4.82 22.26
CA THR A 540 22.80 4.08 20.99
C THR A 540 24.07 4.43 20.22
N ASP A 541 24.27 3.86 19.03
CA ASP A 541 25.40 4.20 18.16
C ASP A 541 25.33 5.64 17.65
N TRP A 542 24.10 6.16 17.40
CA TRP A 542 23.90 7.47 16.84
C TRP A 542 22.55 8.06 17.24
N ASN A 543 22.54 9.28 17.81
CA ASN A 543 21.36 10.09 17.92
C ASN A 543 21.24 10.92 16.64
N VAL A 544 20.45 10.43 15.67
CA VAL A 544 20.20 11.11 14.40
C VAL A 544 19.30 12.33 14.68
N ILE A 545 19.67 13.49 14.16
CA ILE A 545 18.90 14.71 14.37
C ILE A 545 17.96 15.01 13.20
N GLN A 546 16.95 15.83 13.48
CA GLN A 546 15.99 16.36 12.54
C GLN A 546 16.38 17.79 12.13
N ASN A 547 16.00 18.22 10.92
CA ASN A 547 16.25 19.60 10.49
C ASN A 547 15.01 20.20 9.82
N TRP A 548 14.37 21.11 10.54
CA TRP A 548 13.13 21.77 10.17
C TRP A 548 13.33 23.17 9.57
N SER A 549 14.54 23.52 9.10
CA SER A 549 14.80 24.83 8.52
C SER A 549 13.82 25.16 7.38
N GLY A 550 13.30 26.39 7.41
CA GLY A 550 12.29 26.86 6.47
C GLY A 550 10.85 26.43 6.80
N THR A 551 10.64 25.43 7.69
CA THR A 551 9.30 25.00 8.13
C THR A 551 8.92 25.59 9.48
N TYR A 552 9.69 25.30 10.53
CA TYR A 552 9.41 25.78 11.90
C TYR A 552 10.37 26.88 12.34
N GLY A 553 11.25 27.33 11.49
CA GLY A 553 12.28 28.34 11.75
C GLY A 553 13.56 27.97 11.02
N GLY A 554 14.63 28.74 11.27
CA GLY A 554 15.92 28.54 10.62
C GLY A 554 15.98 29.05 9.17
N ASP A 555 17.20 29.06 8.64
CA ASP A 555 17.52 29.53 7.30
C ASP A 555 17.75 28.32 6.37
N VAL A 556 16.81 28.06 5.47
CA VAL A 556 16.88 26.94 4.54
C VAL A 556 18.12 26.97 3.66
N THR A 557 18.69 28.16 3.39
CA THR A 557 19.91 28.27 2.56
C THR A 557 21.14 27.65 3.21
N LYS A 558 21.11 27.42 4.51
CA LYS A 558 22.16 26.76 5.29
C LYS A 558 22.02 25.23 5.35
N TYR A 559 20.93 24.69 4.84
CA TYR A 559 20.57 23.27 5.00
C TYR A 559 21.71 22.31 4.60
N GLY A 560 22.31 22.48 3.42
CA GLY A 560 23.44 21.63 2.99
C GLY A 560 24.67 21.74 3.89
N LYS A 561 24.99 22.95 4.40
CA LYS A 561 26.08 23.14 5.34
C LYS A 561 25.78 22.51 6.71
N GLU A 562 24.55 22.59 7.17
CA GLU A 562 24.12 21.97 8.41
C GLU A 562 24.15 20.45 8.29
N LEU A 563 23.66 19.89 7.19
CA LEU A 563 23.72 18.45 6.90
C LEU A 563 25.16 17.89 6.89
N SER A 564 26.12 18.68 6.44
CA SER A 564 27.53 18.30 6.39
C SER A 564 28.28 18.41 7.73
N GLN A 565 27.61 18.82 8.81
CA GLN A 565 28.24 18.87 10.15
C GLN A 565 28.43 17.45 10.69
N LYS A 566 29.55 17.20 11.38
CA LYS A 566 29.95 15.87 11.87
C LYS A 566 28.91 15.16 12.75
N ASN A 567 28.08 15.89 13.44
CA ASN A 567 27.00 15.35 14.28
C ASN A 567 25.68 15.16 13.53
N GLN A 568 25.62 15.58 12.27
CA GLN A 568 24.41 15.49 11.45
C GLN A 568 24.48 14.42 10.38
N LEU A 569 25.29 14.50 9.38
CA LEU A 569 25.54 13.58 8.25
C LEU A 569 24.34 12.79 7.69
N LEU A 570 23.36 12.48 8.51
CA LEU A 570 22.06 11.91 8.17
C LEU A 570 20.99 12.77 8.83
N ASN A 571 20.04 13.25 8.03
CA ASN A 571 18.87 13.94 8.55
C ASN A 571 17.71 12.96 8.71
N GLY A 572 17.30 12.72 9.95
CA GLY A 572 16.23 11.74 10.26
C GLY A 572 14.84 12.20 9.83
N GLU A 573 14.62 13.51 9.76
CA GLU A 573 13.36 14.10 9.30
C GLU A 573 13.58 15.52 8.77
N TYR A 574 13.03 15.83 7.59
CA TYR A 574 12.88 17.18 7.07
C TYR A 574 11.54 17.32 6.35
N GLY A 575 11.09 18.52 6.13
CA GLY A 575 9.83 18.77 5.47
C GLY A 575 8.76 19.26 6.44
N ALA A 576 7.75 18.45 6.70
CA ALA A 576 6.62 18.74 7.59
C ALA A 576 5.86 20.04 7.25
N TRP A 577 6.04 20.58 6.03
CA TRP A 577 5.21 21.67 5.56
C TRP A 577 3.77 21.18 5.41
N ARG A 578 2.84 21.93 5.91
CA ARG A 578 1.42 21.58 5.82
C ARG A 578 0.79 22.33 4.68
N SER A 579 0.17 21.64 3.73
CA SER A 579 -0.68 22.21 2.71
C SER A 579 -2.15 21.96 3.06
N ILE A 580 -3.05 22.79 2.51
CA ILE A 580 -4.47 22.50 2.55
C ILE A 580 -4.83 21.70 1.30
N ASP A 581 -4.43 20.41 1.28
CA ASP A 581 -4.80 19.50 0.22
C ASP A 581 -4.34 20.00 -1.18
N LEU A 582 -5.19 20.06 -2.19
CA LEU A 582 -4.87 20.38 -3.59
C LEU A 582 -4.04 21.66 -3.79
N HIS A 583 -3.64 21.90 -5.03
CA HIS A 583 -2.78 23.04 -5.38
C HIS A 583 -3.27 24.38 -4.81
N THR A 584 -2.37 25.06 -4.13
CA THR A 584 -2.58 26.40 -3.59
C THR A 584 -1.33 27.24 -3.81
N GLU A 585 -1.56 28.51 -4.18
CA GLU A 585 -0.50 29.49 -4.37
C GLU A 585 -0.19 30.24 -3.05
N PRO A 586 1.04 30.75 -2.88
CA PRO A 586 1.37 31.65 -1.78
C PRO A 586 0.43 32.85 -1.73
N GLY A 587 -0.08 33.17 -0.56
CA GLY A 587 -1.03 34.27 -0.40
C GLY A 587 -1.20 34.73 1.06
N GLU A 588 -2.29 35.43 1.33
CA GLU A 588 -2.63 35.98 2.65
C GLU A 588 -2.71 34.93 3.76
N PHE A 589 -2.89 33.67 3.40
CA PHE A 589 -3.02 32.55 4.32
C PHE A 589 -1.69 31.92 4.73
N GLU A 590 -0.59 32.27 4.09
CA GLU A 590 0.70 31.66 4.36
C GLU A 590 1.28 32.14 5.69
N VAL A 591 1.25 31.28 6.68
CA VAL A 591 1.73 31.57 8.04
C VAL A 591 2.68 30.44 8.48
N ASN A 592 3.95 30.80 8.66
CA ASN A 592 4.99 29.96 9.30
C ASN A 592 4.83 28.44 9.09
N GLY A 593 5.17 27.97 7.90
CA GLY A 593 5.18 26.55 7.62
C GLY A 593 3.84 25.93 7.21
N VAL A 594 2.88 26.74 6.74
CA VAL A 594 1.52 26.28 6.45
C VAL A 594 0.92 26.89 5.20
N TRP A 595 0.05 26.16 4.53
CA TRP A 595 -1.05 26.51 3.66
C TRP A 595 -0.80 26.32 2.17
N SER A 596 0.33 26.77 1.62
CA SER A 596 0.53 26.73 0.17
C SER A 596 1.32 25.48 -0.25
N GLU A 597 0.75 24.67 -1.15
CA GLU A 597 1.46 23.54 -1.73
C GLU A 597 2.60 24.00 -2.64
N SER A 598 2.42 25.08 -3.40
CA SER A 598 3.49 25.62 -4.25
C SER A 598 4.72 26.01 -3.41
N ARG A 599 4.51 26.55 -2.20
CA ARG A 599 5.61 26.82 -1.26
C ARG A 599 6.22 25.52 -0.71
N MET A 600 5.42 24.49 -0.46
CA MET A 600 5.93 23.16 -0.09
C MET A 600 6.89 22.63 -1.17
N CYS A 601 6.46 22.67 -2.42
CA CYS A 601 7.29 22.24 -3.56
C CYS A 601 8.61 23.03 -3.63
N GLN A 602 8.57 24.37 -3.56
CA GLN A 602 9.75 25.23 -3.60
C GLN A 602 10.73 24.93 -2.46
N LEU A 603 10.21 24.74 -1.23
CA LEU A 603 11.01 24.49 -0.04
C LEU A 603 11.68 23.10 -0.13
N MET A 604 10.92 22.07 -0.51
CA MET A 604 11.45 20.70 -0.63
C MET A 604 12.45 20.61 -1.78
N GLU A 605 12.16 21.20 -2.92
CA GLU A 605 13.08 21.25 -4.05
C GLU A 605 14.40 21.97 -3.71
N THR A 606 14.32 23.05 -2.92
CA THR A 606 15.52 23.74 -2.40
C THR A 606 16.34 22.81 -1.50
N LYS A 607 15.71 22.05 -0.62
CA LYS A 607 16.40 21.09 0.25
C LYS A 607 17.03 19.94 -0.55
N ILE A 608 16.32 19.41 -1.55
CA ILE A 608 16.87 18.41 -2.49
C ILE A 608 18.12 18.94 -3.14
N ARG A 609 18.11 20.16 -3.70
CA ARG A 609 19.25 20.77 -4.37
C ARG A 609 20.46 20.95 -3.43
N LEU A 610 20.21 21.43 -2.21
CA LEU A 610 21.27 21.66 -1.24
C LEU A 610 21.84 20.33 -0.68
N ALA A 611 21.02 19.32 -0.55
CA ALA A 611 21.46 17.97 -0.16
C ALA A 611 22.25 17.30 -1.28
N GLU A 612 21.84 17.45 -2.54
CA GLU A 612 22.58 16.96 -3.72
C GLU A 612 23.97 17.58 -3.80
N GLN A 613 24.11 18.89 -3.48
CA GLN A 613 25.41 19.55 -3.42
C GLN A 613 26.31 19.00 -2.30
N ALA A 614 25.74 18.44 -1.24
CA ALA A 614 26.46 17.88 -0.10
C ALA A 614 26.66 16.35 -0.18
N LYS A 615 26.10 15.66 -1.18
CA LYS A 615 26.00 14.19 -1.24
C LYS A 615 27.33 13.44 -1.15
N ASP A 616 28.42 14.08 -1.61
CA ASP A 616 29.76 13.46 -1.59
C ASP A 616 30.41 13.48 -0.21
N SER A 617 29.72 14.02 0.82
CA SER A 617 30.24 14.15 2.17
C SER A 617 29.27 13.71 3.28
N VAL A 618 28.05 13.26 2.92
CA VAL A 618 26.97 12.92 3.89
C VAL A 618 26.26 11.63 3.53
N CYS A 619 25.50 11.06 4.46
CA CYS A 619 24.71 9.84 4.23
C CYS A 619 23.42 10.12 3.47
N GLY A 620 22.67 11.19 3.83
CA GLY A 620 21.39 11.49 3.21
C GLY A 620 20.33 12.08 4.13
N GLN A 621 19.06 11.89 3.77
CA GLN A 621 17.93 12.55 4.43
C GLN A 621 16.63 11.75 4.27
N PHE A 622 15.68 11.97 5.21
CA PHE A 622 14.35 11.38 5.18
C PHE A 622 13.26 12.46 5.17
N GLN A 623 12.40 12.44 4.14
CA GLN A 623 11.25 13.33 4.02
C GLN A 623 10.17 12.96 5.03
N TRP A 624 9.64 13.94 5.74
CA TRP A 624 8.49 13.88 6.59
C TRP A 624 7.29 14.54 5.92
N ILE A 625 6.35 13.83 5.37
CA ILE A 625 6.01 12.42 5.43
C ILE A 625 5.41 11.99 4.08
N PHE A 626 5.29 10.68 3.78
CA PHE A 626 4.75 10.22 2.49
C PHE A 626 3.25 10.47 2.36
N SER A 627 2.44 9.96 3.29
CA SER A 627 0.99 10.12 3.28
C SER A 627 0.54 11.05 4.39
N SER A 628 -0.35 11.99 4.07
CA SER A 628 -1.14 12.66 5.10
C SER A 628 -1.96 11.63 5.86
N HIS A 629 -2.16 11.84 7.14
CA HIS A 629 -2.76 10.85 8.03
C HIS A 629 -3.75 11.50 8.98
N ASP A 630 -4.60 10.72 9.65
CA ASP A 630 -5.43 11.22 10.71
C ASP A 630 -4.57 11.70 11.90
N ASN A 631 -5.08 12.67 12.62
CA ASN A 631 -4.41 13.26 13.76
C ASN A 631 -5.36 13.19 14.96
N PRO A 632 -5.17 12.24 15.89
CA PRO A 632 -6.04 12.11 17.06
C PRO A 632 -5.98 13.32 17.98
N GLY A 633 -5.08 14.23 17.71
CA GLY A 633 -5.07 15.56 18.29
C GLY A 633 -3.98 15.80 19.28
N ARG A 634 -3.62 17.06 19.29
CA ARG A 634 -2.71 17.66 20.26
C ARG A 634 -3.55 18.47 21.21
N ARG A 635 -3.85 17.91 22.38
CA ARG A 635 -4.56 18.61 23.45
C ARG A 635 -3.62 19.41 24.35
N GLN A 636 -2.34 19.42 24.04
CA GLN A 636 -1.37 20.19 24.83
C GLN A 636 -1.59 21.69 24.66
N PRO A 637 -1.57 22.47 25.74
CA PRO A 637 -1.81 23.91 25.69
C PRO A 637 -0.89 24.68 24.75
N ASP A 638 0.36 24.25 24.63
CA ASP A 638 1.39 24.92 23.84
C ASP A 638 1.25 24.71 22.33
N GLU A 639 0.54 23.68 21.91
CA GLU A 639 0.33 23.37 20.50
C GLU A 639 -0.92 24.02 19.90
N ALA A 640 -1.76 24.57 20.74
CA ALA A 640 -2.89 25.40 20.32
C ALA A 640 -2.49 26.64 19.49
N PHE A 641 -1.21 26.97 19.40
CA PHE A 641 -0.69 28.05 18.57
C PHE A 641 -0.55 27.71 17.09
N ARG A 642 -0.44 26.45 16.72
CA ARG A 642 -0.41 26.06 15.32
C ARG A 642 -1.84 26.02 14.78
N LYS A 643 -2.24 27.07 14.09
CA LYS A 643 -3.62 27.23 13.57
C LYS A 643 -4.09 26.04 12.74
N ILE A 644 -3.19 25.38 12.02
CA ILE A 644 -3.54 24.26 11.18
C ILE A 644 -3.74 22.95 11.94
N ASP A 645 -3.14 22.77 13.11
CA ASP A 645 -3.42 21.60 13.96
C ASP A 645 -4.85 21.67 14.53
N LYS A 646 -5.54 22.78 14.33
CA LYS A 646 -6.96 22.97 14.66
C LYS A 646 -7.90 22.66 13.48
N VAL A 647 -7.35 22.44 12.29
CA VAL A 647 -8.13 22.19 11.09
C VAL A 647 -8.36 20.70 10.93
N GLY A 648 -9.49 20.24 11.43
CA GLY A 648 -9.99 18.90 11.17
C GLY A 648 -9.10 17.75 11.69
N PRO A 649 -9.46 16.53 11.35
CA PRO A 649 -8.83 15.33 11.92
C PRO A 649 -7.51 14.94 11.23
N PHE A 650 -7.00 15.73 10.30
CA PHE A 650 -5.84 15.37 9.48
C PHE A 650 -4.58 16.15 9.79
N ASN A 651 -3.47 15.50 9.57
CA ASN A 651 -2.15 16.10 9.49
C ASN A 651 -1.72 16.15 8.00
N TYR A 652 -1.90 17.31 7.37
CA TYR A 652 -1.66 17.53 5.93
C TYR A 652 -0.19 17.79 5.59
N LYS A 653 0.70 16.86 5.88
CA LYS A 653 2.14 16.96 5.58
C LYS A 653 2.60 16.01 4.46
N GLY A 654 1.68 15.21 3.92
CA GLY A 654 1.98 14.15 2.97
C GLY A 654 2.31 14.64 1.57
N LEU A 655 2.99 13.79 0.83
CA LEU A 655 3.14 13.89 -0.61
C LEU A 655 1.89 13.38 -1.33
N VAL A 656 1.11 12.58 -0.62
CA VAL A 656 -0.22 12.12 -1.02
C VAL A 656 -1.23 12.43 0.08
N THR A 657 -2.50 12.53 -0.30
CA THR A 657 -3.62 12.68 0.63
C THR A 657 -3.84 11.44 1.50
N PRO A 658 -4.68 11.49 2.55
CA PRO A 658 -5.03 10.29 3.32
C PRO A 658 -5.75 9.19 2.50
N TRP A 659 -6.31 9.53 1.35
CA TRP A 659 -6.95 8.62 0.39
C TRP A 659 -6.09 8.28 -0.82
N GLU A 660 -4.77 8.61 -0.75
CA GLU A 660 -3.72 8.26 -1.72
C GLU A 660 -3.74 9.04 -3.05
N GLU A 661 -4.46 10.14 -3.13
CA GLU A 661 -4.37 11.07 -4.26
C GLU A 661 -2.99 11.76 -4.25
N PRO A 662 -2.14 11.62 -5.29
CA PRO A 662 -0.85 12.29 -5.35
C PRO A 662 -1.02 13.81 -5.49
N LEU A 663 -0.19 14.56 -4.78
CA LEU A 663 -0.12 16.03 -4.83
C LEU A 663 0.98 16.49 -5.79
N ASP A 664 1.03 17.79 -6.12
CA ASP A 664 2.09 18.36 -6.98
C ASP A 664 3.49 18.03 -6.43
N VAL A 665 3.65 18.04 -5.12
CA VAL A 665 4.92 17.72 -4.44
C VAL A 665 5.37 16.27 -4.68
N TYR A 666 4.45 15.31 -4.85
CA TYR A 666 4.78 13.94 -5.24
C TYR A 666 5.48 13.90 -6.60
N TYR A 667 4.96 14.62 -7.57
CA TYR A 667 5.53 14.71 -8.92
C TYR A 667 6.84 15.50 -8.94
N MET A 668 6.98 16.50 -8.07
CA MET A 668 8.24 17.21 -7.85
C MET A 668 9.33 16.25 -7.37
N TYR A 669 9.05 15.38 -6.37
CA TYR A 669 10.01 14.37 -5.92
C TYR A 669 10.35 13.36 -7.02
N ARG A 670 9.34 12.84 -7.72
CA ARG A 670 9.54 11.90 -8.81
C ARG A 670 10.41 12.48 -9.93
N ALA A 671 10.19 13.71 -10.33
CA ALA A 671 11.01 14.40 -11.34
C ALA A 671 12.49 14.54 -10.94
N ASN A 672 12.77 14.64 -9.64
CA ASN A 672 14.12 14.81 -9.12
C ASN A 672 14.84 13.49 -8.80
N TYR A 673 14.09 12.42 -8.45
CA TYR A 673 14.68 11.17 -7.94
C TYR A 673 14.65 10.02 -8.94
N VAL A 674 13.74 10.02 -9.91
CA VAL A 674 13.64 8.96 -10.92
C VAL A 674 14.44 9.33 -12.16
N PRO A 675 15.41 8.51 -12.61
CA PRO A 675 16.12 8.77 -13.86
C PRO A 675 15.21 8.67 -15.09
N ALA A 676 15.30 9.60 -16.03
CA ALA A 676 14.54 9.56 -17.29
C ALA A 676 14.82 8.32 -18.15
N ALA A 677 15.97 7.68 -17.97
CA ALA A 677 16.29 6.41 -18.63
C ALA A 677 15.43 5.25 -18.14
N LYS A 678 14.94 5.33 -16.91
CA LYS A 678 14.12 4.29 -16.27
C LYS A 678 12.63 4.55 -16.48
N ASP A 679 12.19 5.75 -16.16
CA ASP A 679 10.80 6.16 -16.28
C ASP A 679 10.70 7.68 -16.55
N PRO A 680 10.65 8.09 -17.84
CA PRO A 680 10.55 9.50 -18.21
C PRO A 680 9.18 10.06 -17.85
N MET A 681 9.15 11.31 -17.35
CA MET A 681 7.92 11.98 -16.98
C MET A 681 7.92 13.48 -17.30
N VAL A 682 6.76 14.02 -17.52
CA VAL A 682 6.42 15.46 -17.49
C VAL A 682 5.13 15.62 -16.70
N TYR A 683 5.07 16.60 -15.82
CA TYR A 683 3.89 16.99 -15.07
C TYR A 683 3.74 18.51 -15.09
N LEU A 684 2.68 19.01 -15.72
CA LEU A 684 2.33 20.43 -15.71
C LEU A 684 1.73 20.84 -14.36
N VAL A 685 2.27 21.86 -13.76
CA VAL A 685 1.75 22.40 -12.48
C VAL A 685 0.60 23.36 -12.77
N SER A 686 -0.66 23.12 -12.35
CA SER A 686 -1.11 21.94 -11.66
C SER A 686 -2.41 21.42 -12.31
N HIS A 687 -2.61 20.12 -12.30
CA HIS A 687 -3.85 19.45 -12.76
C HIS A 687 -5.06 19.83 -11.91
N THR A 688 -4.86 20.17 -10.65
CA THR A 688 -5.92 20.59 -9.72
C THR A 688 -6.16 22.11 -9.73
N TRP A 689 -5.55 22.86 -10.67
CA TRP A 689 -5.68 24.31 -10.78
C TRP A 689 -6.11 24.75 -12.20
N ALA A 690 -7.17 24.13 -12.73
CA ALA A 690 -7.71 24.47 -14.05
C ALA A 690 -8.32 25.88 -14.13
N ASP A 691 -8.78 26.43 -13.02
CA ASP A 691 -9.49 27.73 -12.92
C ASP A 691 -8.58 28.96 -12.89
N ARG A 692 -7.27 28.76 -12.99
CA ARG A 692 -6.28 29.87 -12.91
C ARG A 692 -6.52 30.99 -13.94
N PHE A 693 -7.31 30.77 -14.97
CA PHE A 693 -7.68 31.74 -16.02
C PHE A 693 -9.16 32.09 -16.06
N GLU A 694 -9.94 31.87 -15.01
CA GLU A 694 -11.36 32.25 -14.94
C GLU A 694 -11.62 33.72 -15.29
N LYS A 695 -10.65 34.62 -15.00
CA LYS A 695 -10.73 36.05 -15.35
C LYS A 695 -10.31 36.33 -16.81
N GLY A 696 -10.12 35.28 -17.60
CA GLY A 696 -9.76 35.34 -19.01
C GLY A 696 -8.25 35.41 -19.29
N ARG A 697 -7.93 35.62 -20.58
CA ARG A 697 -6.57 35.62 -21.11
C ARG A 697 -5.66 36.60 -20.36
N ARG A 698 -4.48 36.12 -19.93
CA ARG A 698 -3.43 36.94 -19.32
C ARG A 698 -2.05 36.32 -19.55
N ARG A 699 -1.04 37.12 -19.31
CA ARG A 699 0.33 36.57 -19.21
C ARG A 699 0.51 35.89 -17.87
N ALA A 700 1.13 34.71 -17.90
CA ALA A 700 1.36 33.88 -16.71
C ALA A 700 2.72 33.16 -16.79
N THR A 701 3.21 32.72 -15.66
CA THR A 701 4.28 31.73 -15.56
C THR A 701 3.65 30.35 -15.59
N ILE A 702 4.21 29.47 -16.44
CA ILE A 702 3.84 28.06 -16.50
C ILE A 702 5.02 27.26 -16.00
N GLU A 703 4.74 26.33 -15.11
CA GLU A 703 5.73 25.45 -14.47
C GLU A 703 5.48 23.99 -14.84
N ALA A 704 6.54 23.19 -14.89
CA ALA A 704 6.45 21.75 -15.08
C ALA A 704 7.58 21.03 -14.33
N TYR A 705 7.25 19.92 -13.70
CA TYR A 705 8.21 18.97 -13.15
C TYR A 705 8.52 17.91 -14.19
N SER A 706 9.79 17.64 -14.43
CA SER A 706 10.22 16.63 -15.39
C SER A 706 11.65 16.18 -15.14
N ASN A 707 11.91 14.91 -15.36
CA ASN A 707 13.25 14.32 -15.36
C ASN A 707 13.90 14.29 -16.77
N CYS A 708 13.18 14.74 -17.81
CA CYS A 708 13.66 14.76 -19.19
C CYS A 708 14.80 15.78 -19.41
N ASP A 709 15.62 15.58 -20.45
CA ASP A 709 16.71 16.51 -20.83
C ASP A 709 16.18 17.91 -21.19
N SER A 710 14.97 17.95 -21.75
CA SER A 710 14.29 19.20 -22.11
C SER A 710 12.80 19.00 -22.27
N VAL A 711 12.04 20.07 -22.06
CA VAL A 711 10.59 20.10 -22.25
C VAL A 711 10.22 21.22 -23.23
N LEU A 712 9.32 20.92 -24.16
CA LEU A 712 8.67 21.85 -25.06
C LEU A 712 7.25 22.11 -24.62
N LEU A 713 6.85 23.37 -24.55
CA LEU A 713 5.52 23.79 -24.16
C LEU A 713 4.73 24.36 -25.34
N TYR A 714 3.49 23.94 -25.47
CA TYR A 714 2.54 24.39 -26.49
C TYR A 714 1.22 24.83 -25.84
N ASN A 715 0.54 25.81 -26.48
CA ASN A 715 -0.80 26.24 -26.10
C ASN A 715 -1.86 25.70 -27.11
N ASP A 716 -1.70 24.42 -27.49
CA ASP A 716 -2.58 23.68 -28.41
C ASP A 716 -2.19 22.18 -28.39
N MET A 717 -3.00 21.35 -29.03
CA MET A 717 -2.77 19.89 -29.13
C MET A 717 -1.74 19.48 -30.18
N ILE A 718 -1.32 20.36 -31.07
CA ILE A 718 -0.33 20.05 -32.12
C ILE A 718 0.96 20.84 -31.97
N ASN A 719 2.00 20.37 -32.64
CA ASN A 719 3.31 21.05 -32.70
C ASN A 719 3.26 22.18 -33.76
N ASP A 720 2.65 23.29 -33.43
CA ASP A 720 2.58 24.47 -34.31
C ASP A 720 3.46 25.60 -33.76
N LYS A 721 4.05 26.38 -34.71
CA LYS A 721 4.89 27.53 -34.38
C LYS A 721 4.10 28.67 -33.73
N VAL A 722 2.83 28.84 -34.08
CA VAL A 722 1.96 29.91 -33.57
C VAL A 722 1.64 29.71 -32.08
N THR A 723 1.45 28.45 -31.68
CA THR A 723 1.07 28.07 -30.31
C THR A 723 2.24 27.60 -29.46
N TYR A 724 3.45 27.58 -30.07
CA TYR A 724 4.67 27.19 -29.38
C TYR A 724 5.13 28.25 -28.36
N LEU A 725 5.18 27.85 -27.07
CA LEU A 725 5.54 28.75 -25.98
C LEU A 725 7.05 28.69 -25.62
N GLY A 726 7.77 27.71 -26.13
CA GLY A 726 9.23 27.63 -25.99
C GLY A 726 9.72 26.28 -25.46
N ARG A 727 11.05 26.08 -25.60
CA ARG A 727 11.78 24.93 -25.06
C ARG A 727 12.61 25.37 -23.86
N LYS A 728 12.62 24.54 -22.82
CA LYS A 728 13.53 24.69 -21.68
C LYS A 728 14.38 23.43 -21.54
N LYS A 729 15.60 23.60 -21.01
CA LYS A 729 16.51 22.50 -20.69
C LYS A 729 16.50 22.21 -19.21
N ASN A 730 16.80 20.97 -18.86
CA ASN A 730 16.98 20.56 -17.47
C ASN A 730 18.23 21.24 -16.89
N ASN A 731 18.12 21.81 -15.71
CA ASN A 731 19.22 22.51 -15.01
C ASN A 731 19.81 21.66 -13.85
N GLY A 732 19.43 20.37 -13.75
CA GLY A 732 19.90 19.43 -12.74
C GLY A 732 18.95 19.24 -11.57
N THR A 733 19.34 18.35 -10.66
CA THR A 733 18.56 17.97 -9.48
C THR A 733 18.21 19.17 -8.59
N GLY A 734 16.99 19.26 -8.12
CA GLY A 734 16.48 20.37 -7.34
C GLY A 734 16.11 21.60 -8.18
N THR A 735 15.70 21.38 -9.44
CA THR A 735 15.21 22.42 -10.35
C THR A 735 14.03 21.90 -11.17
N HIS A 736 13.16 22.80 -11.58
CA HIS A 736 12.04 22.52 -12.46
C HIS A 736 12.04 23.40 -13.70
N PHE A 737 11.13 23.17 -14.63
CA PHE A 737 10.99 23.90 -15.88
C PHE A 737 10.03 25.08 -15.70
N MET A 738 10.42 26.29 -16.12
CA MET A 738 9.63 27.50 -15.96
C MET A 738 9.57 28.31 -17.24
N TRP A 739 8.39 28.69 -17.69
CA TRP A 739 8.13 29.60 -18.84
C TRP A 739 7.51 30.88 -18.30
N GLU A 740 8.33 31.84 -17.97
CA GLU A 740 7.91 33.12 -17.41
C GLU A 740 7.18 34.00 -18.41
N ASN A 741 6.17 34.76 -17.95
CA ASN A 741 5.48 35.83 -18.68
C ASN A 741 4.99 35.39 -20.08
N ARG A 742 4.40 34.16 -20.19
CA ARG A 742 3.83 33.68 -21.45
C ARG A 742 2.40 34.17 -21.63
N ASP A 743 2.05 34.52 -22.88
CA ASP A 743 0.69 34.88 -23.25
C ASP A 743 -0.10 33.61 -23.53
N ILE A 744 -0.98 33.21 -22.60
CA ILE A 744 -1.80 32.00 -22.69
C ILE A 744 -3.14 32.40 -23.26
N ARG A 745 -3.42 31.97 -24.46
CA ARG A 745 -4.61 32.33 -25.23
C ARG A 745 -5.69 31.24 -25.19
N TYR A 746 -5.26 29.99 -25.39
CA TYR A 746 -6.14 28.86 -25.56
C TYR A 746 -6.20 27.99 -24.33
N ASN A 747 -7.30 27.25 -24.21
CA ASN A 747 -7.62 26.43 -23.05
C ASN A 747 -6.82 25.11 -22.92
N VAL A 748 -5.82 24.88 -23.77
CA VAL A 748 -4.96 23.69 -23.68
C VAL A 748 -3.52 24.11 -23.41
N LEU A 749 -2.90 23.54 -22.41
CA LEU A 749 -1.45 23.50 -22.24
C LEU A 749 -0.97 22.06 -22.46
N ARG A 750 0.02 21.90 -23.31
CA ARG A 750 0.61 20.60 -23.63
C ARG A 750 2.14 20.70 -23.52
N ALA A 751 2.71 19.85 -22.69
CA ALA A 751 4.15 19.76 -22.47
C ALA A 751 4.69 18.42 -23.01
N VAL A 752 5.78 18.47 -23.79
CA VAL A 752 6.42 17.28 -24.37
C VAL A 752 7.85 17.19 -23.87
N GLY A 753 8.15 16.12 -23.15
CA GLY A 753 9.47 15.80 -22.61
C GLY A 753 10.34 15.06 -23.63
N TYR A 754 11.60 15.47 -23.73
CA TYR A 754 12.60 14.87 -24.62
C TYR A 754 13.75 14.28 -23.81
N TYR A 755 14.11 13.03 -24.11
CA TYR A 755 15.30 12.36 -23.59
C TYR A 755 16.16 11.87 -24.75
N LYS A 756 17.46 12.23 -24.76
CA LYS A 756 18.40 11.93 -25.86
C LYS A 756 17.84 12.28 -27.24
N GLY A 757 17.18 13.45 -27.33
CA GLY A 757 16.63 14.00 -28.57
C GLY A 757 15.33 13.38 -29.08
N LYS A 758 14.74 12.42 -28.35
CA LYS A 758 13.45 11.78 -28.68
C LYS A 758 12.35 12.25 -27.73
N PRO A 759 11.10 12.45 -28.20
CA PRO A 759 9.96 12.65 -27.32
C PRO A 759 9.68 11.34 -26.57
N VAL A 760 9.55 11.40 -25.25
CA VAL A 760 9.42 10.22 -24.38
C VAL A 760 8.28 10.33 -23.36
N ALA A 761 7.81 11.54 -23.07
CA ALA A 761 6.72 11.81 -22.15
C ALA A 761 5.90 13.00 -22.64
N GLU A 762 4.63 13.02 -22.29
CA GLU A 762 3.71 14.11 -22.63
C GLU A 762 2.73 14.32 -21.48
N ASP A 763 2.36 15.59 -21.26
CA ASP A 763 1.36 15.96 -20.28
C ASP A 763 0.46 17.08 -20.81
N ILE A 764 -0.83 17.03 -20.45
CA ILE A 764 -1.87 17.92 -20.99
C ILE A 764 -2.79 18.38 -19.88
N ILE A 765 -3.00 19.69 -19.81
CA ILE A 765 -4.00 20.31 -18.94
C ILE A 765 -5.02 21.06 -19.78
N VAL A 766 -6.30 20.93 -19.45
CA VAL A 766 -7.38 21.76 -19.99
C VAL A 766 -7.77 22.81 -18.96
N LEU A 767 -7.73 24.08 -19.38
CA LEU A 767 -7.92 25.27 -18.57
C LEU A 767 -9.34 25.86 -18.76
N ASN A 768 -9.91 26.38 -17.69
CA ASN A 768 -11.19 27.11 -17.72
C ASN A 768 -10.97 28.60 -18.05
N GLY A 769 -12.00 29.26 -18.58
CA GLY A 769 -12.02 30.71 -18.80
C GLY A 769 -11.24 31.20 -20.03
N LEU A 770 -10.76 30.33 -20.90
CA LEU A 770 -10.02 30.66 -22.13
C LEU A 770 -10.73 30.19 -23.39
N GLU A 771 -10.34 30.76 -24.55
CA GLU A 771 -10.80 30.32 -25.86
C GLU A 771 -10.39 28.84 -26.10
N GLN A 772 -11.30 28.07 -26.71
CA GLN A 772 -10.99 26.71 -27.11
C GLN A 772 -9.78 26.67 -28.06
N ALA A 773 -8.89 25.74 -27.85
CA ALA A 773 -7.71 25.54 -28.68
C ALA A 773 -8.12 25.16 -30.13
N PRO A 774 -7.39 25.64 -31.16
CA PRO A 774 -7.75 25.39 -32.57
C PRO A 774 -7.82 23.88 -32.90
N HIS A 775 -7.02 23.04 -32.24
CA HIS A 775 -6.98 21.60 -32.47
C HIS A 775 -7.49 20.80 -31.26
N PHE A 776 -8.42 21.38 -30.51
CA PHE A 776 -9.00 20.74 -29.32
C PHE A 776 -9.63 19.37 -29.63
N ASP A 777 -10.22 19.23 -30.83
CA ASP A 777 -10.87 17.98 -31.25
C ASP A 777 -9.93 16.77 -31.31
N VAL A 778 -8.61 16.97 -31.29
CA VAL A 778 -7.62 15.88 -31.16
C VAL A 778 -7.83 15.09 -29.89
N LEU A 779 -8.29 15.74 -28.80
CA LEU A 779 -8.61 15.08 -27.53
C LEU A 779 -9.78 14.10 -27.65
N TYR A 780 -10.63 14.25 -28.66
CA TYR A 780 -11.79 13.39 -28.91
C TYR A 780 -11.59 12.32 -29.98
N GLN A 781 -10.38 12.23 -30.59
CA GLN A 781 -10.14 11.33 -31.73
C GLN A 781 -10.47 9.85 -31.45
N ASN A 782 -10.37 9.42 -30.20
CA ASN A 782 -10.66 8.05 -29.77
C ASN A 782 -12.00 7.92 -29.01
N ALA A 783 -12.83 8.96 -29.04
CA ALA A 783 -14.09 8.94 -28.31
C ALA A 783 -15.09 7.93 -28.90
N LYS A 784 -15.70 7.17 -28.01
CA LYS A 784 -16.76 6.18 -28.32
C LYS A 784 -18.08 6.63 -27.69
N PRO A 785 -19.22 6.17 -28.21
CA PRO A 785 -20.55 6.52 -27.69
C PRO A 785 -20.89 5.71 -26.44
N VAL A 786 -20.05 5.81 -25.39
CA VAL A 786 -20.09 4.93 -24.21
C VAL A 786 -21.34 5.14 -23.35
N LEU A 787 -21.94 6.35 -23.39
CA LEU A 787 -23.16 6.69 -22.65
C LEU A 787 -24.43 6.39 -23.44
N LYS A 788 -24.33 6.03 -24.72
CA LYS A 788 -25.52 5.68 -25.52
C LYS A 788 -26.27 4.54 -24.83
N GLY A 789 -27.55 4.78 -24.57
CA GLY A 789 -28.45 3.75 -24.03
C GLY A 789 -28.56 2.53 -24.93
N GLU A 790 -28.79 1.38 -24.36
CA GLU A 790 -29.03 0.11 -25.05
C GLU A 790 -30.47 0.07 -25.56
N ASP A 791 -30.66 -0.31 -26.82
CA ASP A 791 -31.97 -0.41 -27.45
C ASP A 791 -32.82 -1.49 -26.74
N GLY A 792 -34.11 -1.20 -26.51
CA GLY A 792 -35.05 -2.11 -25.85
C GLY A 792 -35.04 -2.05 -24.32
N TYR A 793 -34.24 -1.18 -23.71
CA TYR A 793 -34.21 -0.95 -22.27
C TYR A 793 -34.84 0.39 -21.89
N ASN A 794 -35.62 0.37 -20.83
CA ASN A 794 -36.16 1.55 -20.16
C ASN A 794 -35.21 1.93 -19.00
N TYR A 795 -34.57 3.09 -19.09
CA TYR A 795 -33.63 3.57 -18.08
C TYR A 795 -34.39 4.31 -16.97
N LEU A 796 -34.36 3.75 -15.77
CA LEU A 796 -35.03 4.31 -14.59
C LEU A 796 -34.17 5.36 -13.90
N TYR A 797 -32.85 5.11 -13.81
CA TYR A 797 -31.91 6.01 -13.15
C TYR A 797 -30.68 6.21 -14.01
N ARG A 798 -30.19 7.43 -14.04
CA ARG A 798 -28.86 7.83 -14.51
C ARG A 798 -28.31 8.83 -13.51
N ILE A 799 -27.24 8.44 -12.80
CA ILE A 799 -26.67 9.20 -11.69
C ILE A 799 -25.25 9.62 -12.02
N ASN A 800 -24.98 10.92 -11.86
CA ASN A 800 -23.65 11.51 -11.89
C ASN A 800 -23.11 11.49 -10.46
N CYS A 801 -22.26 10.52 -10.15
CA CYS A 801 -21.77 10.28 -8.80
C CYS A 801 -20.82 11.38 -8.36
N GLY A 802 -21.23 12.17 -7.36
CA GLY A 802 -20.42 13.30 -6.85
C GLY A 802 -20.41 14.54 -7.76
N GLY A 803 -21.18 14.56 -8.87
CA GLY A 803 -21.30 15.69 -9.77
C GLY A 803 -22.71 16.30 -9.77
N ASP A 804 -22.84 17.46 -10.42
CA ASP A 804 -24.12 18.13 -10.63
C ASP A 804 -24.92 17.44 -11.74
N ASP A 805 -26.18 17.88 -11.94
CA ASP A 805 -26.99 17.47 -13.07
C ASP A 805 -26.27 17.74 -14.39
N TYR A 806 -26.22 16.73 -15.24
CA TYR A 806 -25.49 16.76 -16.50
C TYR A 806 -26.32 16.14 -17.63
N THR A 807 -26.45 16.86 -18.74
CA THR A 807 -27.05 16.31 -19.96
C THR A 807 -25.95 15.88 -20.91
N ASP A 808 -25.91 14.60 -21.25
CA ASP A 808 -24.89 14.01 -22.11
C ASP A 808 -25.08 14.36 -23.59
N SER A 809 -24.12 13.94 -24.43
CA SER A 809 -24.12 14.16 -25.87
C SER A 809 -25.30 13.48 -26.63
N PHE A 810 -26.03 12.59 -25.96
CA PHE A 810 -27.22 11.91 -26.47
C PHE A 810 -28.54 12.56 -25.98
N GLY A 811 -28.44 13.66 -25.22
CA GLY A 811 -29.61 14.37 -24.65
C GLY A 811 -30.19 13.67 -23.42
N GLN A 812 -29.45 12.76 -22.77
CA GLN A 812 -29.92 12.05 -21.59
C GLN A 812 -29.45 12.79 -20.33
N LEU A 813 -30.38 12.98 -19.39
CA LEU A 813 -30.09 13.62 -18.10
C LEU A 813 -29.49 12.61 -17.14
N TRP A 814 -28.31 12.95 -16.62
CA TRP A 814 -27.65 12.31 -15.47
C TRP A 814 -27.88 13.22 -14.26
N MET A 815 -28.57 12.72 -13.26
CA MET A 815 -28.91 13.47 -12.06
C MET A 815 -27.80 13.43 -11.05
N GLN A 816 -27.62 14.51 -10.30
CA GLN A 816 -26.72 14.53 -9.14
C GLN A 816 -27.13 13.47 -8.11
N ASP A 817 -26.17 12.91 -7.41
CA ASP A 817 -26.47 12.04 -6.29
C ASP A 817 -26.80 12.84 -5.01
N ASN A 818 -27.40 12.18 -4.03
CA ASN A 818 -27.84 12.81 -2.79
C ASN A 818 -27.43 11.94 -1.58
N THR A 819 -26.59 12.49 -0.73
CA THR A 819 -26.05 11.81 0.47
C THR A 819 -26.83 12.13 1.75
N HIS A 820 -27.84 13.02 1.71
CA HIS A 820 -28.49 13.54 2.90
C HIS A 820 -29.69 12.72 3.39
N TYR A 821 -30.20 11.79 2.58
CA TYR A 821 -31.43 11.07 2.93
C TYR A 821 -31.22 9.55 3.04
N SER A 822 -31.58 8.99 4.19
CA SER A 822 -31.53 7.53 4.43
C SER A 822 -32.50 6.72 3.55
N ARG A 823 -33.39 7.37 2.84
CA ARG A 823 -34.36 6.77 1.90
C ARG A 823 -34.12 7.16 0.45
N SER A 824 -33.09 7.96 0.17
CA SER A 824 -32.80 8.37 -1.20
C SER A 824 -32.08 7.25 -1.96
N TRP A 825 -32.16 7.32 -3.26
CA TRP A 825 -31.41 6.48 -4.18
C TRP A 825 -29.94 6.87 -4.28
N ALA A 826 -29.49 7.84 -3.50
CA ALA A 826 -28.14 8.40 -3.55
C ALA A 826 -27.16 7.69 -2.62
N ALA A 827 -25.89 8.06 -2.76
CA ALA A 827 -24.81 7.57 -1.90
C ALA A 827 -25.12 7.83 -0.42
N ASN A 828 -24.87 6.85 0.42
CA ASN A 828 -25.21 6.88 1.83
C ASN A 828 -23.94 6.68 2.68
N PHE A 829 -23.55 7.75 3.36
CA PHE A 829 -22.47 7.76 4.36
C PHE A 829 -23.06 8.08 5.73
N LYS A 830 -23.88 7.17 6.27
CA LYS A 830 -24.61 7.37 7.54
C LYS A 830 -23.74 7.85 8.71
N GLU A 831 -22.47 7.50 8.69
CA GLU A 831 -21.54 7.76 9.77
C GLU A 831 -20.49 8.83 9.45
N LEU A 832 -20.41 9.29 8.23
CA LEU A 832 -19.52 10.38 7.85
C LEU A 832 -20.27 11.70 7.85
N ASN A 833 -19.57 12.73 8.33
CA ASN A 833 -20.09 14.09 8.16
C ASN A 833 -20.13 14.40 6.66
N PRO A 834 -21.27 14.89 6.11
CA PRO A 834 -21.40 15.19 4.69
C PRO A 834 -20.44 16.27 4.17
N TYR A 835 -19.82 17.03 5.07
CA TYR A 835 -18.76 18.01 4.73
C TYR A 835 -17.38 17.38 4.59
N LEU A 836 -17.18 16.13 5.00
CA LEU A 836 -15.97 15.39 4.75
C LEU A 836 -16.09 14.72 3.38
N ALA A 837 -15.27 15.16 2.47
CA ALA A 837 -15.36 14.80 1.07
C ALA A 837 -15.05 13.33 0.82
N SER A 838 -16.08 12.58 0.51
CA SER A 838 -15.94 11.38 -0.33
C SER A 838 -16.14 11.73 -1.81
N GLN A 839 -16.13 12.99 -2.16
CA GLN A 839 -16.37 13.54 -3.49
C GLN A 839 -15.12 14.25 -3.95
N ARG A 840 -14.71 13.94 -5.18
CA ARG A 840 -13.58 14.59 -5.84
C ARG A 840 -13.90 14.86 -7.30
N THR A 841 -13.05 15.70 -7.89
CA THR A 841 -13.10 16.02 -9.32
C THR A 841 -11.69 15.93 -9.91
N THR A 842 -11.61 15.55 -11.18
CA THR A 842 -10.44 15.82 -12.03
C THR A 842 -10.82 16.83 -13.09
N ASN A 843 -9.83 17.62 -13.56
CA ASN A 843 -10.01 18.53 -14.68
C ASN A 843 -9.34 17.99 -15.95
N ASP A 844 -8.79 16.82 -15.89
CA ASP A 844 -8.06 16.22 -16.99
C ASP A 844 -8.97 15.73 -18.11
N PRO A 845 -8.47 15.71 -19.36
CA PRO A 845 -9.20 15.18 -20.50
C PRO A 845 -9.45 13.68 -20.33
N ILE A 846 -10.71 13.27 -20.46
CA ILE A 846 -11.07 11.85 -20.34
C ILE A 846 -10.93 11.15 -21.69
N ARG A 847 -10.06 10.16 -21.77
CA ARG A 847 -9.83 9.37 -22.97
C ARG A 847 -10.98 8.40 -23.23
N GLY A 848 -11.45 8.34 -24.45
CA GLY A 848 -12.48 7.40 -24.88
C GLY A 848 -13.91 7.90 -24.80
N SER A 849 -14.17 9.14 -24.34
CA SER A 849 -15.49 9.78 -24.35
C SER A 849 -15.42 11.24 -24.76
N ARG A 850 -16.55 11.78 -25.25
CA ARG A 850 -16.78 13.24 -25.35
C ARG A 850 -17.48 13.80 -24.11
N ASP A 851 -18.09 12.93 -23.33
CA ASP A 851 -18.89 13.26 -22.16
C ASP A 851 -18.01 13.25 -20.90
N TRP A 852 -16.98 14.09 -20.88
CA TRP A 852 -15.97 14.13 -19.81
C TRP A 852 -16.59 14.39 -18.44
N LYS A 853 -17.59 15.28 -18.35
CA LYS A 853 -18.16 15.72 -17.08
C LYS A 853 -18.68 14.58 -16.22
N LEU A 854 -19.21 13.50 -16.82
CA LEU A 854 -19.62 12.34 -16.05
C LEU A 854 -18.44 11.63 -15.37
N PHE A 855 -17.28 11.59 -16.04
CA PHE A 855 -16.08 10.88 -15.56
C PHE A 855 -15.14 11.78 -14.74
N GLN A 856 -15.27 13.09 -14.89
CA GLN A 856 -14.49 14.07 -14.13
C GLN A 856 -15.00 14.25 -12.71
N HIS A 857 -16.19 13.75 -12.39
CA HIS A 857 -16.74 13.72 -11.04
C HIS A 857 -16.83 12.28 -10.55
N PHE A 858 -16.58 12.07 -9.29
CA PHE A 858 -16.66 10.73 -8.70
C PHE A 858 -16.80 10.79 -7.19
N ARG A 859 -17.36 9.70 -6.65
CA ARG A 859 -17.27 9.40 -5.23
C ARG A 859 -16.26 8.29 -5.00
N PHE A 860 -15.58 8.39 -3.87
CA PHE A 860 -14.60 7.39 -3.43
C PHE A 860 -14.88 7.01 -1.99
N GLY A 861 -14.39 5.85 -1.58
CA GLY A 861 -14.53 5.36 -0.21
C GLY A 861 -14.27 3.86 -0.14
N ARG A 862 -14.62 3.30 1.01
CA ARG A 862 -14.52 1.87 1.26
C ARG A 862 -15.89 1.33 1.64
N HIS A 863 -15.99 0.45 2.61
CA HIS A 863 -17.25 -0.20 3.04
C HIS A 863 -18.42 0.74 3.40
N GLN A 864 -18.19 2.03 3.60
CA GLN A 864 -19.24 3.02 3.85
C GLN A 864 -19.82 3.64 2.56
N LEU A 865 -19.20 3.41 1.39
CA LEU A 865 -19.72 3.90 0.12
C LEU A 865 -20.80 2.96 -0.40
N GLU A 866 -22.05 3.44 -0.48
CA GLU A 866 -23.16 2.66 -1.01
C GLU A 866 -24.22 3.53 -1.69
N TYR A 867 -24.96 2.94 -2.62
CA TYR A 867 -26.11 3.53 -3.30
C TYR A 867 -27.31 2.60 -3.15
N ASN A 868 -28.48 3.16 -2.79
CA ASN A 868 -29.71 2.41 -2.61
C ASN A 868 -30.80 2.98 -3.52
N PHE A 869 -31.27 2.18 -4.47
CA PHE A 869 -32.29 2.57 -5.43
C PHE A 869 -33.60 1.85 -5.16
N PRO A 870 -34.70 2.56 -4.89
CA PRO A 870 -36.04 1.97 -4.89
C PRO A 870 -36.41 1.49 -6.29
N VAL A 871 -36.66 0.19 -6.43
CA VAL A 871 -37.07 -0.42 -7.71
C VAL A 871 -38.10 -1.53 -7.44
N ALA A 872 -38.94 -1.85 -8.39
CA ALA A 872 -39.83 -3.02 -8.29
C ALA A 872 -39.00 -4.33 -8.30
N ASP A 873 -39.58 -5.42 -7.79
CA ASP A 873 -38.96 -6.73 -7.92
C ASP A 873 -38.84 -7.10 -9.40
N GLY A 874 -37.67 -7.56 -9.82
CA GLY A 874 -37.40 -7.85 -11.23
C GLY A 874 -35.91 -7.94 -11.56
N THR A 875 -35.59 -8.13 -12.83
CA THR A 875 -34.19 -8.20 -13.29
C THR A 875 -33.82 -6.87 -13.98
N TYR A 876 -32.67 -6.35 -13.59
CA TYR A 876 -32.17 -5.05 -14.04
C TYR A 876 -30.82 -5.20 -14.74
N ARG A 877 -30.61 -4.38 -15.79
CA ARG A 877 -29.34 -4.06 -16.39
C ARG A 877 -28.76 -2.87 -15.64
N ILE A 878 -27.55 -3.01 -15.14
CA ILE A 878 -26.84 -2.00 -14.38
C ILE A 878 -25.56 -1.66 -15.13
N GLU A 879 -25.40 -0.39 -15.44
CA GLU A 879 -24.18 0.13 -16.07
C GLU A 879 -23.41 0.95 -15.05
N LEU A 880 -22.16 0.57 -14.82
CA LEU A 880 -21.26 1.21 -13.89
C LEU A 880 -20.14 1.88 -14.67
N TYR A 881 -19.87 3.13 -14.37
CA TYR A 881 -18.90 3.96 -15.06
C TYR A 881 -17.80 4.41 -14.11
N PHE A 882 -16.55 4.21 -14.51
CA PHE A 882 -15.36 4.47 -13.72
C PHE A 882 -14.31 5.20 -14.56
N THR A 883 -13.41 5.90 -13.89
CA THR A 883 -12.14 6.40 -14.41
C THR A 883 -11.06 6.28 -13.33
N GLU A 884 -9.78 6.18 -13.70
CA GLU A 884 -8.66 6.29 -12.73
C GLU A 884 -8.07 7.70 -12.82
N PRO A 885 -8.45 8.60 -11.88
CA PRO A 885 -8.07 10.00 -12.00
C PRO A 885 -6.75 10.35 -11.31
N TRP A 886 -6.16 9.45 -10.53
CA TRP A 886 -5.02 9.74 -9.66
C TRP A 886 -3.71 9.07 -10.09
N HIS A 887 -3.79 7.80 -10.49
CA HIS A 887 -2.60 7.01 -10.76
C HIS A 887 -2.23 7.05 -12.24
N GLY A 888 -0.99 7.48 -12.53
CA GLY A 888 -0.44 7.54 -13.89
C GLY A 888 -0.30 8.94 -14.49
N THR A 889 -0.75 10.00 -13.80
CA THR A 889 -0.57 11.39 -14.25
C THR A 889 0.91 11.72 -14.45
N GLY A 890 1.23 12.50 -15.49
CA GLY A 890 2.58 12.96 -15.77
C GLY A 890 3.58 11.85 -16.11
N GLY A 891 3.11 10.63 -16.23
CA GLY A 891 3.90 9.48 -16.64
C GLY A 891 3.93 9.28 -18.14
N SER A 892 4.96 8.58 -18.63
CA SER A 892 4.92 7.98 -19.94
C SER A 892 4.03 6.72 -19.94
N ALA A 893 3.81 6.12 -21.11
CA ALA A 893 3.11 4.83 -21.22
C ALA A 893 3.81 3.68 -20.46
N SER A 894 5.03 3.87 -19.95
CA SER A 894 5.80 2.91 -19.16
C SER A 894 5.48 2.96 -17.66
N THR A 895 4.81 4.01 -17.17
CA THR A 895 4.44 4.08 -15.75
C THR A 895 3.38 3.03 -15.45
N ASP A 896 3.78 2.00 -14.71
CA ASP A 896 2.88 0.92 -14.30
C ASP A 896 2.21 1.25 -12.98
N CYS A 897 0.90 1.48 -13.02
CA CYS A 897 0.05 1.72 -11.83
C CYS A 897 -0.91 0.56 -11.54
N GLU A 898 -0.73 -0.60 -12.19
CA GLU A 898 -1.51 -1.81 -11.90
C GLU A 898 -1.35 -2.21 -10.43
N GLY A 899 -2.47 -2.50 -9.76
CA GLY A 899 -2.48 -2.91 -8.35
C GLY A 899 -2.54 -1.77 -7.34
N LEU A 900 -2.50 -0.50 -7.76
CA LEU A 900 -2.62 0.63 -6.84
C LEU A 900 -4.06 0.86 -6.36
N ARG A 901 -5.04 0.35 -7.09
CA ARG A 901 -6.47 0.37 -6.73
C ARG A 901 -7.10 -0.96 -7.11
N ILE A 902 -7.57 -1.71 -6.10
CA ILE A 902 -8.25 -3.00 -6.29
C ILE A 902 -9.46 -3.04 -5.37
N PHE A 903 -10.65 -3.25 -5.93
CA PHE A 903 -11.87 -3.32 -5.14
C PHE A 903 -12.96 -4.19 -5.80
N ASP A 904 -13.87 -4.68 -4.97
CA ASP A 904 -15.06 -5.39 -5.39
C ASP A 904 -16.27 -4.46 -5.51
N VAL A 905 -17.17 -4.77 -6.41
CA VAL A 905 -18.50 -4.15 -6.46
C VAL A 905 -19.55 -5.24 -6.29
N ALA A 906 -20.48 -5.00 -5.37
CA ALA A 906 -21.60 -5.90 -5.15
C ALA A 906 -22.93 -5.21 -5.47
N VAL A 907 -23.88 -6.01 -5.98
CA VAL A 907 -25.29 -5.64 -6.07
C VAL A 907 -26.07 -6.52 -5.11
N ASN A 908 -26.73 -5.89 -4.14
CA ASN A 908 -27.33 -6.56 -2.99
C ASN A 908 -26.29 -7.47 -2.31
N ASP A 909 -26.54 -8.78 -2.19
CA ASP A 909 -25.66 -9.74 -1.52
C ASP A 909 -24.69 -10.44 -2.49
N SER A 910 -24.61 -10.01 -3.75
CA SER A 910 -23.80 -10.69 -4.77
C SER A 910 -22.70 -9.79 -5.28
N VAL A 911 -21.44 -10.22 -5.16
CA VAL A 911 -20.30 -9.58 -5.84
C VAL A 911 -20.50 -9.79 -7.36
N VAL A 912 -20.53 -8.68 -8.09
CA VAL A 912 -20.71 -8.65 -9.55
C VAL A 912 -19.45 -8.25 -10.31
N LEU A 913 -18.54 -7.55 -9.63
CA LEU A 913 -17.18 -7.28 -10.11
C LEU A 913 -16.22 -7.65 -8.97
N ASP A 914 -15.33 -8.59 -9.23
CA ASP A 914 -14.33 -9.09 -8.30
C ASP A 914 -12.96 -8.55 -8.70
N ASP A 915 -12.22 -7.98 -7.74
CA ASP A 915 -10.88 -7.43 -7.94
C ASP A 915 -10.76 -6.44 -9.12
N LEU A 916 -11.68 -5.48 -9.22
CA LEU A 916 -11.62 -4.47 -10.28
C LEU A 916 -10.42 -3.54 -10.06
N ASP A 917 -9.51 -3.51 -11.04
CA ASP A 917 -8.42 -2.55 -11.18
C ASP A 917 -8.71 -1.65 -12.39
N ILE A 918 -9.15 -0.41 -12.12
CA ILE A 918 -9.57 0.53 -13.16
C ILE A 918 -8.40 0.90 -14.07
N TRP A 919 -7.21 1.08 -13.50
CA TRP A 919 -6.03 1.44 -14.28
C TRP A 919 -5.61 0.32 -15.24
N ALA A 920 -5.62 -0.92 -14.79
CA ALA A 920 -5.34 -2.08 -15.64
C ALA A 920 -6.33 -2.24 -16.79
N GLU A 921 -7.58 -1.81 -16.59
CA GLU A 921 -8.65 -1.90 -17.60
C GLU A 921 -8.57 -0.76 -18.65
N SER A 922 -8.28 0.47 -18.22
CA SER A 922 -8.42 1.66 -19.08
C SER A 922 -7.24 2.65 -19.01
N GLY A 923 -6.30 2.46 -18.09
CA GLY A 923 -5.23 3.40 -17.82
C GLY A 923 -5.72 4.68 -17.14
N HIS A 924 -4.77 5.60 -16.89
CA HIS A 924 -5.07 6.92 -16.32
C HIS A 924 -6.04 7.71 -17.21
N ASP A 925 -7.06 8.31 -16.60
CA ASP A 925 -8.14 9.09 -17.26
C ASP A 925 -8.83 8.37 -18.42
N GLY A 926 -8.82 7.05 -18.43
CA GLY A 926 -9.54 6.25 -19.42
C GLY A 926 -10.95 5.90 -18.96
N VAL A 927 -11.88 5.81 -19.91
CA VAL A 927 -13.25 5.34 -19.63
C VAL A 927 -13.24 3.84 -19.35
N CYS A 928 -13.73 3.45 -18.19
CA CYS A 928 -14.05 2.06 -17.84
C CYS A 928 -15.56 1.92 -17.64
N LYS A 929 -16.23 1.19 -18.53
CA LYS A 929 -17.66 0.86 -18.44
C LYS A 929 -17.83 -0.63 -18.14
N LYS A 930 -18.59 -0.96 -17.11
CA LYS A 930 -19.00 -2.32 -16.78
C LYS A 930 -20.51 -2.45 -16.89
N VAL A 931 -20.99 -3.58 -17.40
CA VAL A 931 -22.41 -3.89 -17.50
C VAL A 931 -22.66 -5.19 -16.75
N VAL A 932 -23.51 -5.14 -15.75
CA VAL A 932 -23.87 -6.29 -14.91
C VAL A 932 -25.40 -6.42 -14.85
N TYR A 933 -25.85 -7.60 -14.45
CA TYR A 933 -27.26 -7.89 -14.31
C TYR A 933 -27.53 -8.42 -12.90
N ALA A 934 -28.62 -7.95 -12.30
CA ALA A 934 -29.04 -8.40 -10.99
C ALA A 934 -30.55 -8.56 -10.91
N THR A 935 -30.99 -9.58 -10.16
CA THR A 935 -32.40 -9.76 -9.84
C THR A 935 -32.66 -9.21 -8.44
N VAL A 936 -33.58 -8.25 -8.36
CA VAL A 936 -33.97 -7.60 -7.11
C VAL A 936 -35.20 -8.25 -6.55
N LYS A 937 -35.20 -8.49 -5.23
CA LYS A 937 -36.32 -8.89 -4.40
C LYS A 937 -36.36 -8.00 -3.16
N GLY A 938 -37.55 -7.50 -2.81
CA GLY A 938 -37.72 -6.64 -1.65
C GLY A 938 -37.63 -5.15 -1.93
N GLY A 939 -37.73 -4.74 -3.19
CA GLY A 939 -37.97 -3.34 -3.57
C GLY A 939 -36.73 -2.40 -3.53
N VAL A 940 -35.53 -2.90 -3.26
CA VAL A 940 -34.30 -2.07 -3.23
C VAL A 940 -33.15 -2.75 -3.99
N LEU A 941 -32.54 -2.00 -4.89
CA LEU A 941 -31.28 -2.34 -5.53
C LEU A 941 -30.17 -1.55 -4.83
N LYS A 942 -29.30 -2.27 -4.13
CA LYS A 942 -28.15 -1.70 -3.40
C LYS A 942 -26.85 -1.97 -4.17
N ILE A 943 -26.08 -0.93 -4.43
CA ILE A 943 -24.71 -1.04 -4.98
C ILE A 943 -23.75 -0.62 -3.87
N HIS A 944 -22.76 -1.46 -3.57
CA HIS A 944 -21.78 -1.18 -2.53
C HIS A 944 -20.42 -1.83 -2.84
N PHE A 945 -19.40 -1.49 -2.03
CA PHE A 945 -18.01 -1.92 -2.19
C PHE A 945 -17.60 -2.80 -0.99
N PRO A 946 -17.91 -4.11 -1.01
CA PRO A 946 -17.76 -4.98 0.16
C PRO A 946 -16.31 -5.20 0.56
N GLU A 947 -15.41 -5.23 -0.41
CA GLU A 947 -13.97 -5.36 -0.18
C GLU A 947 -13.19 -4.36 -1.04
N VAL A 948 -12.27 -3.63 -0.41
CA VAL A 948 -11.30 -2.76 -1.08
C VAL A 948 -9.93 -3.20 -0.62
N LYS A 949 -9.21 -3.92 -1.48
CA LYS A 949 -7.91 -4.51 -1.16
C LYS A 949 -6.77 -3.48 -1.22
N ALA A 950 -6.85 -2.54 -2.17
CA ALA A 950 -5.88 -1.46 -2.29
C ALA A 950 -6.57 -0.16 -2.73
N GLY A 951 -6.08 0.98 -2.24
CA GLY A 951 -6.62 2.29 -2.54
C GLY A 951 -8.03 2.53 -1.99
N GLN A 952 -8.86 3.13 -2.79
CA GLN A 952 -10.26 3.45 -2.50
C GLN A 952 -11.17 2.83 -3.56
N GLY A 953 -12.34 2.35 -3.17
CA GLY A 953 -13.42 2.15 -4.12
C GLY A 953 -13.80 3.49 -4.77
N LEU A 954 -14.13 3.51 -6.04
CA LEU A 954 -14.43 4.73 -6.77
C LEU A 954 -15.55 4.47 -7.77
N ILE A 955 -16.43 5.46 -8.01
CA ILE A 955 -17.48 5.39 -9.03
C ILE A 955 -17.82 6.78 -9.54
N SER A 956 -17.94 6.91 -10.87
CA SER A 956 -18.27 8.16 -11.57
C SER A 956 -19.72 8.23 -12.01
N GLY A 957 -20.32 7.12 -12.43
CA GLY A 957 -21.70 7.10 -12.87
C GLY A 957 -22.39 5.76 -12.74
N ILE A 958 -23.70 5.79 -12.56
CA ILE A 958 -24.56 4.59 -12.45
C ILE A 958 -25.77 4.77 -13.36
N ALA A 959 -26.07 3.78 -14.19
CA ALA A 959 -27.36 3.72 -14.90
C ALA A 959 -28.05 2.39 -14.63
N ILE A 960 -29.37 2.45 -14.36
CA ILE A 960 -30.19 1.28 -14.05
C ILE A 960 -31.34 1.25 -15.05
N ALA A 961 -31.48 0.12 -15.74
CA ALA A 961 -32.48 -0.08 -16.78
C ALA A 961 -33.18 -1.43 -16.65
N SER A 962 -34.40 -1.47 -17.16
CA SER A 962 -35.23 -2.68 -17.23
C SER A 962 -35.77 -2.86 -18.65
N VAL A 963 -36.07 -4.09 -19.03
CA VAL A 963 -36.83 -4.39 -20.26
C VAL A 963 -38.32 -4.04 -20.13
N ASP A 964 -38.84 -3.86 -18.90
CA ASP A 964 -40.20 -3.45 -18.64
C ASP A 964 -40.36 -1.94 -18.83
N SER A 965 -41.05 -1.56 -19.92
CA SER A 965 -41.31 -0.15 -20.26
C SER A 965 -42.30 0.54 -19.33
N ASN A 966 -43.05 -0.17 -18.47
CA ASN A 966 -44.03 0.40 -17.55
C ASN A 966 -43.43 0.88 -16.24
N LEU A 967 -42.21 0.43 -15.92
CA LEU A 967 -41.54 0.85 -14.69
C LEU A 967 -41.16 2.32 -14.74
N GLN A 968 -41.35 3.00 -13.63
CA GLN A 968 -40.97 4.40 -13.43
C GLN A 968 -39.97 4.52 -12.26
N PRO A 969 -39.05 5.48 -12.30
CA PRO A 969 -38.18 5.76 -11.16
C PRO A 969 -38.98 6.30 -9.98
N THR A 970 -38.55 6.05 -8.79
CA THR A 970 -39.08 6.72 -7.60
C THR A 970 -38.43 8.10 -7.53
N VAL A 971 -39.27 9.15 -7.58
CA VAL A 971 -38.83 10.53 -7.43
C VAL A 971 -39.12 11.00 -6.01
N PHE A 972 -38.12 11.49 -5.31
CA PHE A 972 -38.29 12.13 -4.01
C PHE A 972 -38.51 13.62 -4.21
N PRO A 973 -39.59 14.21 -3.60
CA PRO A 973 -39.86 15.65 -3.76
C PRO A 973 -38.72 16.50 -3.18
N ALA A 974 -38.38 17.58 -3.85
CA ALA A 974 -37.35 18.53 -3.40
C ALA A 974 -37.70 19.24 -2.07
N SER A 975 -38.93 19.10 -1.57
CA SER A 975 -39.41 19.76 -0.35
C SER A 975 -39.00 19.07 0.96
N ASP A 976 -38.33 17.92 0.91
CA ASP A 976 -37.88 17.22 2.12
C ASP A 976 -36.49 17.66 2.63
N TRP A 977 -36.03 18.81 2.16
CA TRP A 977 -34.84 19.49 2.66
C TRP A 977 -35.13 20.21 3.98
N SER A 978 -35.29 19.50 5.06
CA SER A 978 -35.27 20.11 6.39
C SER A 978 -33.89 19.89 7.00
N TRP A 979 -33.26 20.98 7.36
CA TRP A 979 -32.04 21.02 8.14
C TRP A 979 -32.36 20.79 9.65
N GLU A 980 -33.10 19.73 10.01
CA GLU A 980 -33.35 19.38 11.41
C GLU A 980 -32.42 18.24 11.87
#